data_cd61b417b8b79864f23e9c5137496a74
#
_entry.id   cd61b417b8b79864f23e9c5137496a74
#
_cell.length_a   1.000
_cell.length_b   1.000
_cell.length_c   1.000
_cell.angle_alpha   90.00
_cell.angle_beta   90.00
_cell.angle_gamma   90.00
#
_symmetry.space_group_name_H-M   'P 1'
#
loop_
_entity.id
_entity.type
_entity.pdbx_description
1 polymer ?
#
loop_
_entity_poly.entity_id
_entity_poly.type
_entity_poly.pdbx_seq_one_letter_code
_entity_poly.pdbx_strand_id
1 'polypeptide(L)'
;MHAGHPPERRTGRSRHRRAGAVMVLAGLLVSALGAPATAAPAQTSQAGATADTAPFVDEQVLYKQGDFGYGCFRIPAVVRATNGMLLAFAEGRVKDCGDDEDIDLVVRRSADGGRTWGPLQVVSEGNGTTHGNPVPIVDERTGRVVLVSTHNGAEPCPNGCDRDPWVQFSDDHGATWSAAREMTEGKRPEWNFWYATGPMHGIQLKRGPHAGRLVVGANFESWDRVGKHVYGTHLLYSDDSGVTWNIGAETFRDDGTVIAQEVTVVELTDGRIYASARERGTDEGSRAYATSSDGGRTWDAPFRTMPSLATTDVQASLLRFGDERILFSSPMHPGAREAMGIRSSYDEGGRFETWDEGKVFHWGPSAYSDMVRLDGDEAALMYEAGTITPYEQIRFARFNEAYLETPNGTPPGIPGPPAPGPTTPDQSPYRNKAYVRGGAQTTDGRFGNGLALDRVDDRAEVAFDDSIDLGAKDFTLTSWIRYSEQTGAHSILWFHRVNRGTNPPALWLRAEPASKRIRAVLSVDRFNVTVQSPSAYNDGQWHFVALQRVGGELRLLVDGVQVSSAKAPAGSLTLGKEFGLGGIHIGQRMDGVDRFRGTLDEVRVYRRALAGAELNLIRRHNLPIGGQLGLRLPFDQVD
;
A
#
# COMPACT_ATOMS: atom_id res chain seq x y z
N MET A 1 22.29 54.62 11.69
CA MET A 1 23.24 55.19 12.66
C MET A 1 23.67 54.06 13.60
N HIS A 2 24.97 53.77 13.56
CA HIS A 2 25.83 53.03 14.50
C HIS A 2 25.36 51.61 14.94
N ALA A 3 25.94 50.54 14.50
CA ALA A 3 27.33 50.01 14.50
C ALA A 3 27.81 49.64 15.92
N GLY A 4 28.17 48.37 16.07
CA GLY A 4 28.97 47.91 17.21
C GLY A 4 29.04 46.38 17.32
N HIS A 5 30.01 45.75 16.67
CA HIS A 5 30.51 44.38 16.84
C HIS A 5 31.84 44.42 17.64
N PRO A 6 32.48 43.27 17.87
CA PRO A 6 32.60 42.43 19.11
C PRO A 6 33.95 42.67 19.84
N PRO A 7 34.53 41.79 20.67
CA PRO A 7 35.52 40.76 20.31
C PRO A 7 35.58 39.49 21.21
N GLU A 8 35.91 38.37 20.63
CA GLU A 8 37.17 37.57 20.55
C GLU A 8 37.89 37.09 21.82
N ARG A 9 38.04 35.74 21.85
CA ARG A 9 39.20 34.84 22.08
C ARG A 9 39.86 34.70 23.47
N ARG A 10 40.03 33.44 23.90
CA ARG A 10 41.31 32.64 23.94
C ARG A 10 41.16 31.37 24.78
N THR A 11 41.36 30.22 24.20
CA THR A 11 42.47 29.21 24.26
C THR A 11 43.01 28.79 25.62
N GLY A 12 43.12 27.47 25.83
CA GLY A 12 43.93 26.86 26.89
C GLY A 12 43.91 25.33 26.86
N ARG A 13 44.91 24.72 26.21
CA ARG A 13 45.25 23.29 26.28
C ARG A 13 45.91 22.95 27.58
N SER A 14 45.70 21.76 28.16
CA SER A 14 46.85 20.95 28.62
C SER A 14 46.48 19.47 28.79
N ARG A 15 47.35 18.64 28.25
CA ARG A 15 47.45 17.19 28.43
C ARG A 15 48.12 16.89 29.76
N HIS A 16 47.76 15.77 30.43
CA HIS A 16 48.77 14.92 31.08
C HIS A 16 48.31 13.46 31.13
N ARG A 17 49.20 12.61 30.63
CA ARG A 17 49.26 11.13 30.78
C ARG A 17 49.92 10.77 32.11
N ARG A 18 49.58 9.59 32.64
CA ARG A 18 50.46 8.57 33.32
C ARG A 18 49.52 7.47 33.82
N ALA A 19 49.58 6.24 33.40
CA ALA A 19 50.52 5.15 33.42
C ALA A 19 50.74 4.51 34.82
N GLY A 20 50.36 3.23 34.92
CA GLY A 20 51.05 2.18 35.68
C GLY A 20 50.47 1.82 37.04
N ALA A 21 50.04 0.59 37.27
CA ALA A 21 50.86 -0.52 37.71
C ALA A 21 50.02 -1.75 38.09
N VAL A 22 50.54 -2.88 37.71
CA VAL A 22 50.13 -4.25 38.05
C VAL A 22 50.61 -4.60 39.44
N MET A 23 49.77 -5.31 40.24
CA MET A 23 50.31 -6.16 41.34
C MET A 23 49.52 -7.47 41.40
N VAL A 24 50.25 -8.55 41.20
CA VAL A 24 49.91 -9.94 41.47
C VAL A 24 50.28 -10.24 42.92
N LEU A 25 49.45 -10.89 43.68
CA LEU A 25 49.86 -11.66 44.84
C LEU A 25 49.08 -12.95 44.96
N ALA A 26 49.84 -14.03 44.92
CA ALA A 26 49.43 -15.40 45.21
C ALA A 26 49.51 -15.70 46.70
N GLY A 27 48.68 -16.59 47.20
CA GLY A 27 48.94 -17.11 48.55
C GLY A 27 47.84 -17.97 49.18
N LEU A 28 48.05 -19.26 49.05
CA LEU A 28 47.92 -20.33 50.05
C LEU A 28 46.55 -20.93 50.42
N LEU A 29 46.45 -22.23 50.09
CA LEU A 29 45.53 -23.26 50.57
C LEU A 29 45.58 -23.45 52.09
N VAL A 30 44.41 -23.63 52.70
CA VAL A 30 44.25 -24.43 53.91
C VAL A 30 43.03 -25.33 53.72
N SER A 31 43.30 -26.65 53.80
CA SER A 31 42.29 -27.71 53.75
C SER A 31 41.66 -27.86 55.13
N ALA A 32 40.33 -27.91 55.21
CA ALA A 32 39.61 -28.45 56.36
C ALA A 32 38.54 -29.41 55.89
N LEU A 33 38.70 -30.66 56.29
CA LEU A 33 37.73 -31.75 56.12
C LEU A 33 36.51 -31.50 57.03
N GLY A 34 35.30 -31.46 56.42
CA GLY A 34 34.03 -31.46 57.11
C GLY A 34 33.04 -32.42 56.42
N ALA A 35 32.41 -33.25 57.22
CA ALA A 35 31.52 -34.38 56.83
C ALA A 35 30.30 -33.97 56.00
N PRO A 36 29.70 -34.94 55.28
CA PRO A 36 28.64 -34.64 54.32
C PRO A 36 27.28 -34.37 55.00
N ALA A 37 26.70 -33.22 54.77
CA ALA A 37 25.28 -32.97 55.04
C ALA A 37 24.45 -33.50 53.87
N THR A 38 23.49 -34.35 54.15
CA THR A 38 22.46 -34.83 53.22
C THR A 38 21.63 -33.66 52.69
N ALA A 39 21.81 -33.33 51.44
CA ALA A 39 20.94 -32.39 50.74
C ALA A 39 19.62 -33.05 50.42
N ALA A 40 18.52 -32.40 50.80
CA ALA A 40 17.18 -32.70 50.34
C ALA A 40 17.09 -32.48 48.82
N PRO A 41 16.27 -33.25 48.07
CA PRO A 41 16.15 -33.05 46.65
C PRO A 41 15.52 -31.69 46.36
N ALA A 42 16.20 -30.86 45.57
CA ALA A 42 15.65 -29.66 44.99
C ALA A 42 14.47 -30.07 44.11
N GLN A 43 13.29 -29.56 44.44
CA GLN A 43 12.16 -29.57 43.52
C GLN A 43 12.54 -28.69 42.32
N THR A 44 12.88 -29.31 41.22
CA THR A 44 12.87 -28.67 39.93
C THR A 44 11.43 -28.31 39.62
N SER A 45 11.09 -27.01 39.69
CA SER A 45 9.88 -26.51 39.06
C SER A 45 10.02 -26.83 37.57
N GLN A 46 9.26 -27.81 37.10
CA GLN A 46 8.96 -27.95 35.69
C GLN A 46 8.25 -26.66 35.26
N ALA A 47 8.99 -25.77 34.61
CA ALA A 47 8.38 -24.81 33.73
C ALA A 47 7.56 -25.65 32.73
N GLY A 48 6.26 -25.45 32.69
CA GLY A 48 5.39 -26.16 31.76
C GLY A 48 5.92 -25.91 30.35
N ALA A 49 6.38 -27.00 29.73
CA ALA A 49 6.63 -26.96 28.30
C ALA A 49 5.28 -26.68 27.65
N THR A 50 5.11 -25.47 27.12
CA THR A 50 4.06 -25.19 26.15
C THR A 50 4.24 -26.21 25.03
N ALA A 51 3.19 -26.98 24.76
CA ALA A 51 3.18 -27.89 23.63
C ALA A 51 3.57 -27.06 22.39
N ASP A 52 4.64 -27.49 21.74
CA ASP A 52 5.16 -26.85 20.52
C ASP A 52 4.10 -27.08 19.44
N THR A 53 3.16 -26.15 19.31
CA THR A 53 2.08 -26.23 18.31
C THR A 53 2.72 -26.02 16.95
N ALA A 54 2.54 -26.98 16.03
CA ALA A 54 3.09 -26.88 14.68
C ALA A 54 2.61 -25.59 14.00
N PRO A 55 3.48 -24.88 13.27
CA PRO A 55 3.09 -23.69 12.51
C PRO A 55 1.92 -24.00 11.58
N PHE A 56 0.91 -23.14 11.60
CA PHE A 56 -0.30 -23.31 10.79
C PHE A 56 -0.78 -21.98 10.22
N VAL A 57 -1.17 -22.01 8.96
CA VAL A 57 -1.92 -20.96 8.29
C VAL A 57 -2.97 -21.59 7.39
N ASP A 58 -4.19 -21.04 7.42
CA ASP A 58 -5.33 -21.46 6.59
C ASP A 58 -5.99 -20.20 6.02
N GLU A 59 -5.93 -20.04 4.70
CA GLU A 59 -6.37 -18.83 4.01
C GLU A 59 -7.48 -19.12 3.01
N GLN A 60 -8.50 -18.26 2.98
CA GLN A 60 -9.59 -18.32 2.02
C GLN A 60 -9.99 -16.94 1.50
N VAL A 61 -10.61 -16.89 0.32
CA VAL A 61 -11.24 -15.69 -0.21
C VAL A 61 -12.61 -15.53 0.43
N LEU A 62 -12.83 -14.41 1.14
CA LEU A 62 -14.08 -14.14 1.81
C LEU A 62 -15.04 -13.29 0.96
N TYR A 63 -14.51 -12.28 0.27
CA TYR A 63 -15.22 -11.45 -0.68
C TYR A 63 -14.41 -11.28 -1.95
N LYS A 64 -15.08 -11.27 -3.10
CA LYS A 64 -14.44 -11.12 -4.40
C LYS A 64 -15.22 -10.15 -5.28
N GLN A 65 -14.52 -9.36 -6.07
CA GLN A 65 -15.12 -8.49 -7.09
C GLN A 65 -16.12 -9.26 -7.95
N GLY A 66 -17.31 -8.67 -8.15
CA GLY A 66 -18.38 -9.24 -8.96
C GLY A 66 -19.27 -10.25 -8.24
N ASP A 67 -18.91 -10.69 -7.02
CA ASP A 67 -19.77 -11.58 -6.24
C ASP A 67 -20.92 -10.79 -5.58
N PHE A 68 -22.03 -11.50 -5.30
CA PHE A 68 -23.21 -10.98 -4.58
C PHE A 68 -23.85 -9.73 -5.20
N GLY A 69 -23.52 -9.39 -6.46
CA GLY A 69 -24.03 -8.21 -7.14
C GLY A 69 -23.25 -6.93 -6.95
N TYR A 70 -22.14 -6.96 -6.22
CA TYR A 70 -21.25 -5.82 -6.00
C TYR A 70 -20.08 -5.82 -6.99
N GLY A 71 -19.78 -4.63 -7.54
CA GLY A 71 -18.62 -4.45 -8.41
C GLY A 71 -17.28 -4.59 -7.67
N CYS A 72 -17.26 -4.24 -6.37
CA CYS A 72 -16.04 -4.29 -5.56
C CYS A 72 -16.37 -4.50 -4.08
N PHE A 73 -15.41 -5.07 -3.32
CA PHE A 73 -15.45 -5.09 -1.86
C PHE A 73 -14.19 -4.47 -1.30
N ARG A 74 -14.37 -3.56 -0.31
CA ARG A 74 -13.24 -2.89 0.33
C ARG A 74 -13.45 -2.76 1.84
N ILE A 75 -12.46 -2.22 2.52
CA ILE A 75 -12.49 -1.79 3.92
C ILE A 75 -12.87 -2.94 4.87
N PRO A 76 -11.98 -3.93 5.01
CA PRO A 76 -12.21 -5.05 5.91
C PRO A 76 -12.22 -4.63 7.37
N ALA A 77 -13.17 -5.16 8.14
CA ALA A 77 -13.18 -5.06 9.59
C ALA A 77 -13.73 -6.36 10.21
N VAL A 78 -13.16 -6.84 11.31
CA VAL A 78 -13.53 -8.12 11.89
C VAL A 78 -13.55 -8.10 13.42
N VAL A 79 -14.58 -8.66 14.02
CA VAL A 79 -14.66 -8.87 15.46
C VAL A 79 -15.16 -10.26 15.81
N ARG A 80 -14.92 -10.67 17.04
CA ARG A 80 -15.44 -11.90 17.62
C ARG A 80 -16.43 -11.56 18.73
N ALA A 81 -17.69 -11.89 18.52
CA ALA A 81 -18.74 -11.73 19.52
C ALA A 81 -18.51 -12.66 20.74
N THR A 82 -19.14 -12.34 21.86
CA THR A 82 -18.94 -13.04 23.14
C THR A 82 -19.34 -14.53 23.12
N ASN A 83 -20.17 -14.94 22.17
CA ASN A 83 -20.49 -16.36 21.93
C ASN A 83 -19.53 -17.08 20.99
N GLY A 84 -18.44 -16.42 20.55
CA GLY A 84 -17.45 -16.96 19.63
C GLY A 84 -17.76 -16.73 18.14
N MET A 85 -18.94 -16.18 17.79
CA MET A 85 -19.29 -15.84 16.41
C MET A 85 -18.31 -14.79 15.84
N LEU A 86 -17.71 -15.05 14.69
CA LEU A 86 -16.96 -14.05 13.95
C LEU A 86 -17.89 -13.26 13.05
N LEU A 87 -17.70 -11.95 13.02
CA LEU A 87 -18.39 -11.01 12.14
C LEU A 87 -17.36 -10.31 11.28
N ALA A 88 -17.35 -10.61 10.00
CA ALA A 88 -16.46 -10.02 9.01
C ALA A 88 -17.24 -9.00 8.18
N PHE A 89 -16.91 -7.72 8.37
CA PHE A 89 -17.54 -6.60 7.67
C PHE A 89 -16.72 -6.17 6.45
N ALA A 90 -17.42 -5.60 5.48
CA ALA A 90 -16.80 -4.92 4.34
C ALA A 90 -17.76 -3.85 3.81
N GLU A 91 -17.24 -2.97 2.97
CA GLU A 91 -18.03 -2.16 2.05
C GLU A 91 -18.34 -2.98 0.80
N GLY A 92 -19.62 -3.19 0.49
CA GLY A 92 -20.09 -3.69 -0.78
C GLY A 92 -20.35 -2.51 -1.72
N ARG A 93 -19.46 -2.27 -2.66
CA ARG A 93 -19.50 -1.15 -3.62
C ARG A 93 -20.21 -1.59 -4.89
N VAL A 94 -21.32 -0.96 -5.20
CA VAL A 94 -22.24 -1.44 -6.26
C VAL A 94 -21.58 -1.36 -7.63
N LYS A 95 -20.89 -0.28 -7.94
CA LYS A 95 -20.40 -0.01 -9.29
C LYS A 95 -18.93 -0.39 -9.50
N ASP A 96 -18.03 0.22 -8.74
CA ASP A 96 -16.59 -0.02 -8.84
C ASP A 96 -15.92 0.15 -7.47
N CYS A 97 -14.60 0.36 -7.42
CA CYS A 97 -13.87 0.52 -6.17
C CYS A 97 -13.73 1.99 -5.70
N GLY A 98 -14.53 2.92 -6.23
CA GLY A 98 -14.56 4.34 -5.82
C GLY A 98 -15.04 4.51 -4.37
N ASP A 99 -14.64 5.61 -3.71
CA ASP A 99 -14.86 5.82 -2.27
C ASP A 99 -16.13 6.63 -1.95
N ASP A 100 -16.90 7.08 -2.95
CA ASP A 100 -18.00 8.05 -2.83
C ASP A 100 -19.23 7.73 -3.70
N GLU A 101 -19.48 6.45 -3.93
CA GLU A 101 -20.61 5.97 -4.75
C GLU A 101 -21.68 5.27 -3.89
N ASP A 102 -22.53 4.47 -4.53
CA ASP A 102 -23.50 3.60 -3.87
C ASP A 102 -22.75 2.46 -3.15
N ILE A 103 -22.65 2.56 -1.83
CA ILE A 103 -21.87 1.67 -0.98
C ILE A 103 -22.73 1.20 0.19
N ASP A 104 -22.84 -0.12 0.33
CA ASP A 104 -23.50 -0.78 1.44
C ASP A 104 -22.48 -1.27 2.47
N LEU A 105 -22.86 -1.27 3.75
CA LEU A 105 -22.14 -2.05 4.77
C LEU A 105 -22.69 -3.47 4.78
N VAL A 106 -21.80 -4.42 4.58
CA VAL A 106 -22.14 -5.84 4.53
C VAL A 106 -21.38 -6.65 5.59
N VAL A 107 -21.94 -7.78 6.00
CA VAL A 107 -21.31 -8.70 6.94
C VAL A 107 -21.51 -10.16 6.53
N ARG A 108 -20.51 -10.99 6.77
CA ARG A 108 -20.63 -12.44 6.80
C ARG A 108 -20.27 -12.95 8.18
N ARG A 109 -20.92 -14.02 8.62
CA ARG A 109 -20.73 -14.59 9.95
C ARG A 109 -20.18 -16.01 9.89
N SER A 110 -19.33 -16.36 10.87
CA SER A 110 -18.78 -17.70 11.03
C SER A 110 -18.94 -18.17 12.47
N ALA A 111 -19.47 -19.37 12.65
CA ALA A 111 -19.65 -20.01 13.96
C ALA A 111 -18.54 -21.01 14.29
N ASP A 112 -17.60 -21.24 13.40
CA ASP A 112 -16.55 -22.27 13.49
C ASP A 112 -15.13 -21.71 13.47
N GLY A 113 -14.97 -20.46 13.91
CA GLY A 113 -13.69 -19.77 13.97
C GLY A 113 -13.15 -19.37 12.59
N GLY A 114 -14.03 -19.11 11.62
CA GLY A 114 -13.64 -18.66 10.29
C GLY A 114 -13.31 -19.78 9.30
N ARG A 115 -13.64 -21.04 9.61
CA ARG A 115 -13.45 -22.16 8.66
C ARG A 115 -14.53 -22.14 7.57
N THR A 116 -15.75 -21.83 7.94
CA THR A 116 -16.86 -21.63 6.98
C THR A 116 -17.61 -20.34 7.28
N TRP A 117 -18.23 -19.77 6.25
CA TRP A 117 -18.91 -18.48 6.34
C TRP A 117 -20.35 -18.60 5.82
N GLY A 118 -21.27 -17.99 6.57
CA GLY A 118 -22.67 -17.86 6.18
C GLY A 118 -22.90 -16.96 4.97
N PRO A 119 -24.16 -16.76 4.57
CA PRO A 119 -24.50 -15.85 3.49
C PRO A 119 -24.10 -14.40 3.82
N LEU A 120 -23.95 -13.59 2.79
CA LEU A 120 -23.79 -12.14 2.94
C LEU A 120 -25.10 -11.54 3.46
N GLN A 121 -25.00 -10.64 4.42
CA GLN A 121 -26.08 -9.83 4.95
C GLN A 121 -25.75 -8.36 4.77
N VAL A 122 -26.68 -7.58 4.26
CA VAL A 122 -26.59 -6.12 4.23
C VAL A 122 -26.97 -5.59 5.60
N VAL A 123 -26.10 -4.80 6.22
CA VAL A 123 -26.30 -4.18 7.55
C VAL A 123 -26.84 -2.77 7.40
N SER A 124 -26.37 -2.02 6.42
CA SER A 124 -26.80 -0.66 6.13
C SER A 124 -26.72 -0.41 4.62
N GLU A 125 -27.88 -0.16 4.00
CA GLU A 125 -28.00 0.08 2.56
C GLU A 125 -27.70 1.55 2.23
N GLY A 126 -26.80 1.79 1.27
CA GLY A 126 -26.46 3.12 0.79
C GLY A 126 -27.56 3.76 -0.04
N ASN A 127 -28.27 2.97 -0.84
CA ASN A 127 -29.37 3.45 -1.69
C ASN A 127 -28.97 4.64 -2.57
N GLY A 128 -27.80 4.58 -3.17
CA GLY A 128 -27.22 5.66 -4.00
C GLY A 128 -26.32 6.61 -3.21
N THR A 129 -26.11 6.38 -1.91
CA THR A 129 -25.18 7.12 -1.05
C THR A 129 -24.11 6.19 -0.49
N THR A 130 -23.12 6.74 0.20
CA THR A 130 -22.06 5.95 0.81
C THR A 130 -22.35 5.65 2.27
N HIS A 131 -22.46 4.37 2.62
CA HIS A 131 -22.40 3.87 4.00
C HIS A 131 -21.11 3.06 4.14
N GLY A 132 -20.10 3.61 4.81
CA GLY A 132 -18.75 3.06 4.77
C GLY A 132 -17.98 3.15 6.07
N ASN A 133 -16.71 2.81 6.01
CA ASN A 133 -15.76 2.85 7.12
C ASN A 133 -16.25 2.11 8.37
N PRO A 134 -16.56 0.81 8.29
CA PRO A 134 -17.09 0.05 9.42
C PRO A 134 -16.07 -0.06 10.55
N VAL A 135 -16.53 0.23 11.78
CA VAL A 135 -15.78 0.03 13.02
C VAL A 135 -16.63 -0.79 13.98
N PRO A 136 -16.60 -2.11 13.88
CA PRO A 136 -17.26 -2.96 14.84
C PRO A 136 -16.49 -2.99 16.18
N ILE A 137 -17.24 -3.03 17.29
CA ILE A 137 -16.73 -3.18 18.64
C ILE A 137 -17.63 -4.16 19.38
N VAL A 138 -17.07 -5.01 20.23
CA VAL A 138 -17.84 -5.89 21.10
C VAL A 138 -17.78 -5.35 22.52
N ASP A 139 -18.92 -4.99 23.10
CA ASP A 139 -19.02 -4.76 24.52
C ASP A 139 -19.14 -6.11 25.26
N GLU A 140 -18.02 -6.57 25.78
CA GLU A 140 -17.92 -7.87 26.46
C GLU A 140 -18.82 -7.98 27.72
N ARG A 141 -19.23 -6.83 28.30
CA ARG A 141 -20.11 -6.80 29.49
C ARG A 141 -21.56 -7.11 29.14
N THR A 142 -22.03 -6.68 28.00
CA THR A 142 -23.41 -6.84 27.54
C THR A 142 -23.60 -7.88 26.47
N GLY A 143 -22.51 -8.24 25.74
CA GLY A 143 -22.55 -9.09 24.54
C GLY A 143 -22.98 -8.32 23.29
N ARG A 144 -23.26 -7.02 23.39
CA ARG A 144 -23.65 -6.16 22.26
C ARG A 144 -22.50 -6.00 21.28
N VAL A 145 -22.81 -6.08 20.01
CA VAL A 145 -21.92 -5.62 18.94
C VAL A 145 -22.36 -4.21 18.53
N VAL A 146 -21.47 -3.26 18.68
CA VAL A 146 -21.67 -1.86 18.27
C VAL A 146 -20.98 -1.68 16.94
N LEU A 147 -21.66 -1.16 15.94
CA LEU A 147 -21.07 -0.81 14.65
C LEU A 147 -21.10 0.71 14.48
N VAL A 148 -19.95 1.34 14.57
CA VAL A 148 -19.76 2.74 14.19
C VAL A 148 -19.37 2.79 12.72
N SER A 149 -19.88 3.76 11.97
CA SER A 149 -19.66 3.89 10.53
C SER A 149 -19.72 5.36 10.10
N THR A 150 -19.46 5.60 8.84
CA THR A 150 -19.53 6.94 8.24
C THR A 150 -20.53 6.90 7.08
N HIS A 151 -21.45 7.87 7.04
CA HIS A 151 -22.38 8.03 5.93
C HIS A 151 -22.22 9.40 5.32
N ASN A 152 -22.40 9.51 4.00
CA ASN A 152 -22.54 10.81 3.34
C ASN A 152 -23.99 11.03 2.90
N GLY A 153 -24.35 12.32 2.72
CA GLY A 153 -25.66 12.71 2.23
C GLY A 153 -25.88 12.32 0.75
N ALA A 154 -27.13 12.39 0.30
CA ALA A 154 -27.56 12.04 -1.06
C ALA A 154 -27.24 13.11 -2.11
N GLU A 155 -26.65 14.24 -1.75
CA GLU A 155 -26.38 15.33 -2.70
C GLU A 155 -25.08 15.08 -3.46
N PRO A 156 -25.00 15.46 -4.75
CA PRO A 156 -23.75 15.42 -5.48
C PRO A 156 -22.68 16.26 -4.79
N CYS A 157 -21.52 15.69 -4.56
CA CYS A 157 -20.43 16.34 -3.84
C CYS A 157 -19.27 16.67 -4.77
N PRO A 158 -19.35 17.74 -5.58
CA PRO A 158 -18.32 18.06 -6.56
C PRO A 158 -16.95 18.39 -5.97
N ASN A 159 -16.87 18.67 -4.66
CA ASN A 159 -15.64 19.03 -3.94
C ASN A 159 -15.37 18.12 -2.72
N GLY A 160 -15.97 16.95 -2.63
CA GLY A 160 -15.95 16.07 -1.46
C GLY A 160 -17.27 16.16 -0.69
N CYS A 161 -17.67 15.03 -0.12
CA CYS A 161 -18.93 14.94 0.62
C CYS A 161 -18.72 15.21 2.09
N ASP A 162 -19.56 16.06 2.65
CA ASP A 162 -19.71 16.12 4.11
C ASP A 162 -20.21 14.76 4.59
N ARG A 163 -19.41 14.08 5.40
CA ARG A 163 -19.70 12.76 5.95
C ARG A 163 -19.94 12.86 7.43
N ASP A 164 -20.85 12.08 7.94
CA ASP A 164 -21.24 12.06 9.35
C ASP A 164 -21.03 10.68 9.97
N PRO A 165 -20.67 10.62 11.27
CA PRO A 165 -20.59 9.36 11.99
C PRO A 165 -21.98 8.83 12.33
N TRP A 166 -22.16 7.52 12.23
CA TRP A 166 -23.38 6.80 12.54
C TRP A 166 -23.11 5.60 13.42
N VAL A 167 -24.12 5.12 14.14
CA VAL A 167 -24.03 3.95 15.03
C VAL A 167 -25.24 3.04 14.88
N GLN A 168 -24.99 1.72 14.91
CA GLN A 168 -25.97 0.64 14.91
C GLN A 168 -25.58 -0.42 15.93
N PHE A 169 -26.55 -1.22 16.36
CA PHE A 169 -26.38 -2.24 17.40
C PHE A 169 -26.89 -3.59 16.93
N SER A 170 -26.23 -4.63 17.40
CA SER A 170 -26.72 -5.99 17.40
C SER A 170 -26.61 -6.58 18.80
N ASP A 171 -27.75 -7.02 19.37
CA ASP A 171 -27.82 -7.68 20.66
C ASP A 171 -27.90 -9.22 20.53
N ASP A 172 -27.78 -9.75 19.31
CA ASP A 172 -27.88 -11.17 18.97
C ASP A 172 -26.68 -11.66 18.14
N HIS A 173 -25.50 -11.11 18.45
CA HIS A 173 -24.22 -11.49 17.84
C HIS A 173 -24.21 -11.34 16.31
N GLY A 174 -24.77 -10.25 15.82
CA GLY A 174 -24.78 -9.88 14.41
C GLY A 174 -25.86 -10.56 13.57
N ALA A 175 -26.85 -11.22 14.19
CA ALA A 175 -27.95 -11.83 13.44
C ALA A 175 -28.94 -10.78 12.93
N THR A 176 -29.25 -9.79 13.77
CA THR A 176 -30.08 -8.65 13.38
C THR A 176 -29.45 -7.34 13.86
N TRP A 177 -29.83 -6.23 13.23
CA TRP A 177 -29.27 -4.90 13.51
C TRP A 177 -30.37 -3.89 13.75
N SER A 178 -30.13 -2.96 14.66
CA SER A 178 -31.00 -1.81 14.84
C SER A 178 -30.99 -0.89 13.62
N ALA A 179 -31.95 0.02 13.54
CA ALA A 179 -31.80 1.16 12.62
C ALA A 179 -30.54 1.96 12.96
N ALA A 180 -29.89 2.49 11.93
CA ALA A 180 -28.76 3.37 12.08
C ALA A 180 -29.19 4.71 12.69
N ARG A 181 -28.38 5.26 13.60
CA ARG A 181 -28.56 6.58 14.22
C ARG A 181 -27.35 7.44 13.92
N GLU A 182 -27.59 8.66 13.47
CA GLU A 182 -26.53 9.66 13.33
C GLU A 182 -25.97 10.04 14.71
N MET A 183 -24.66 10.18 14.78
CA MET A 183 -23.91 10.57 15.99
C MET A 183 -23.52 12.05 15.88
N THR A 184 -24.50 12.95 15.99
CA THR A 184 -24.25 14.41 15.92
C THR A 184 -23.28 14.89 17.00
N GLU A 185 -23.20 14.17 18.13
CA GLU A 185 -22.24 14.40 19.22
C GLU A 185 -20.81 13.94 18.90
N GLY A 186 -20.64 13.14 17.84
CA GLY A 186 -19.35 12.54 17.44
C GLY A 186 -18.53 13.36 16.45
N LYS A 187 -19.06 14.47 15.96
CA LYS A 187 -18.43 15.33 14.97
C LYS A 187 -18.60 16.80 15.35
N ARG A 188 -17.56 17.61 15.11
CA ARG A 188 -17.68 19.07 15.26
C ARG A 188 -18.24 19.69 13.98
N PRO A 189 -19.10 20.74 14.06
CA PRO A 189 -19.66 21.39 12.87
C PRO A 189 -18.62 21.97 11.92
N GLU A 190 -17.45 22.34 12.41
CA GLU A 190 -16.35 22.85 11.59
C GLU A 190 -15.59 21.76 10.80
N TRP A 191 -15.81 20.47 11.09
CA TRP A 191 -15.26 19.35 10.30
C TRP A 191 -16.17 19.04 9.12
N ASN A 192 -16.13 19.87 8.12
CA ASN A 192 -17.17 20.05 7.11
C ASN A 192 -16.79 19.60 5.71
N PHE A 193 -15.78 18.73 5.55
CA PHE A 193 -15.37 18.24 4.25
C PHE A 193 -15.35 16.72 4.17
N TRP A 194 -14.45 16.06 4.85
CA TRP A 194 -14.33 14.61 4.89
C TRP A 194 -14.31 14.15 6.35
N TYR A 195 -15.09 13.14 6.65
CA TYR A 195 -15.06 12.49 7.96
C TYR A 195 -14.99 10.98 7.76
N ALA A 196 -14.16 10.28 8.52
CA ALA A 196 -14.07 8.83 8.45
C ALA A 196 -13.83 8.24 9.85
N THR A 197 -14.62 7.23 10.18
CA THR A 197 -14.42 6.39 11.35
C THR A 197 -13.36 5.33 11.04
N GLY A 198 -12.48 4.98 11.97
CA GLY A 198 -11.44 3.96 11.85
C GLY A 198 -10.59 4.06 10.58
N PRO A 199 -10.85 3.21 9.56
CA PRO A 199 -11.64 1.95 9.64
C PRO A 199 -10.84 0.84 10.31
N MET A 200 -11.47 -0.17 10.81
CA MET A 200 -11.12 -1.44 11.44
C MET A 200 -11.83 -1.56 12.81
N HIS A 201 -11.57 -2.61 13.58
CA HIS A 201 -12.23 -2.79 14.88
C HIS A 201 -11.90 -1.68 15.90
N GLY A 202 -12.88 -1.31 16.72
CA GLY A 202 -12.65 -0.54 17.94
C GLY A 202 -12.37 -1.45 19.13
N ILE A 203 -11.96 -0.87 20.26
CA ILE A 203 -11.60 -1.62 21.46
C ILE A 203 -12.50 -1.30 22.64
N GLN A 204 -12.64 -2.27 23.57
CA GLN A 204 -13.13 -2.04 24.90
C GLN A 204 -11.96 -2.04 25.87
N LEU A 205 -11.79 -0.99 26.66
CA LEU A 205 -10.75 -0.91 27.68
C LEU A 205 -11.04 -1.93 28.80
N LYS A 206 -10.01 -2.66 29.21
CA LYS A 206 -10.08 -3.72 30.22
C LYS A 206 -9.41 -3.34 31.53
N ARG A 207 -8.57 -2.30 31.52
CA ARG A 207 -7.69 -1.92 32.62
C ARG A 207 -7.98 -0.50 33.14
N GLY A 208 -7.58 -0.26 34.36
CA GLY A 208 -7.61 1.07 34.97
C GLY A 208 -9.01 1.63 35.25
N PRO A 209 -9.11 2.94 35.48
CA PRO A 209 -10.36 3.57 35.91
C PRO A 209 -11.43 3.69 34.80
N HIS A 210 -11.04 3.45 33.56
CA HIS A 210 -11.93 3.51 32.40
C HIS A 210 -12.28 2.13 31.84
N ALA A 211 -12.05 1.05 32.60
CA ALA A 211 -12.41 -0.30 32.19
C ALA A 211 -13.89 -0.39 31.80
N GLY A 212 -14.19 -0.96 30.65
CA GLY A 212 -15.51 -1.04 30.04
C GLY A 212 -15.82 0.05 29.02
N ARG A 213 -15.02 1.10 28.92
CA ARG A 213 -15.16 2.14 27.89
C ARG A 213 -14.88 1.57 26.51
N LEU A 214 -15.73 1.92 25.55
CA LEU A 214 -15.51 1.66 24.13
C LEU A 214 -14.72 2.82 23.52
N VAL A 215 -13.74 2.52 22.66
CA VAL A 215 -12.89 3.53 22.01
C VAL A 215 -12.74 3.22 20.52
N VAL A 216 -12.90 4.26 19.70
CA VAL A 216 -12.78 4.24 18.23
C VAL A 216 -11.85 5.36 17.78
N GLY A 217 -10.97 5.08 16.83
CA GLY A 217 -10.27 6.12 16.09
C GLY A 217 -11.14 6.73 15.00
N ALA A 218 -10.93 8.00 14.69
CA ALA A 218 -11.58 8.70 13.58
C ALA A 218 -10.69 9.82 13.06
N ASN A 219 -10.96 10.28 11.85
CA ASN A 219 -10.25 11.40 11.23
C ASN A 219 -11.21 12.31 10.47
N PHE A 220 -10.78 13.55 10.29
CA PHE A 220 -11.54 14.56 9.57
C PHE A 220 -10.66 15.40 8.67
N GLU A 221 -11.31 16.00 7.67
CA GLU A 221 -10.76 17.05 6.84
C GLU A 221 -11.72 18.24 6.86
N SER A 222 -11.19 19.44 6.78
CA SER A 222 -11.95 20.68 6.91
C SER A 222 -11.29 21.79 6.10
N TRP A 223 -12.09 22.79 5.75
CA TRP A 223 -11.59 24.06 5.22
C TRP A 223 -11.65 25.11 6.34
N ASP A 224 -10.51 25.69 6.66
CA ASP A 224 -10.48 26.78 7.63
C ASP A 224 -11.11 28.07 7.07
N ARG A 225 -11.23 29.09 7.93
CA ARG A 225 -11.87 30.38 7.57
C ARG A 225 -11.12 31.17 6.48
N VAL A 226 -9.88 30.81 6.17
CA VAL A 226 -9.06 31.43 5.12
C VAL A 226 -8.94 30.56 3.87
N GLY A 227 -9.67 29.43 3.83
CA GLY A 227 -9.69 28.52 2.69
C GLY A 227 -8.48 27.58 2.63
N LYS A 228 -7.82 27.32 3.77
CA LYS A 228 -6.75 26.33 3.88
C LYS A 228 -7.34 24.97 4.25
N HIS A 229 -6.89 23.93 3.57
CA HIS A 229 -7.27 22.55 3.89
C HIS A 229 -6.57 22.08 5.17
N VAL A 230 -7.33 21.57 6.11
CA VAL A 230 -6.87 21.13 7.43
C VAL A 230 -7.20 19.67 7.61
N TYR A 231 -6.25 18.90 8.09
CA TYR A 231 -6.38 17.47 8.40
C TYR A 231 -6.29 17.27 9.91
N GLY A 232 -7.10 16.34 10.43
CA GLY A 232 -7.07 16.02 11.85
C GLY A 232 -7.47 14.59 12.14
N THR A 233 -7.15 14.16 13.36
CA THR A 233 -7.59 12.88 13.91
C THR A 233 -8.07 13.05 15.34
N HIS A 234 -8.97 12.17 15.75
CA HIS A 234 -9.47 12.13 17.11
C HIS A 234 -9.87 10.73 17.54
N LEU A 235 -10.16 10.58 18.81
CA LEU A 235 -10.83 9.40 19.35
C LEU A 235 -12.31 9.72 19.61
N LEU A 236 -13.15 8.73 19.43
CA LEU A 236 -14.49 8.67 19.97
C LEU A 236 -14.50 7.69 21.13
N TYR A 237 -15.21 7.99 22.22
CA TYR A 237 -15.40 7.05 23.32
C TYR A 237 -16.83 7.05 23.86
N SER A 238 -17.25 5.88 24.36
CA SER A 238 -18.55 5.66 25.00
C SER A 238 -18.38 4.90 26.31
N ASP A 239 -19.08 5.35 27.36
CA ASP A 239 -19.11 4.73 28.69
C ASP A 239 -20.42 3.93 28.95
N ASP A 240 -21.34 3.92 27.99
CA ASP A 240 -22.71 3.35 28.11
C ASP A 240 -23.06 2.33 27.01
N SER A 241 -22.09 1.50 26.62
CA SER A 241 -22.26 0.44 25.60
C SER A 241 -22.63 0.99 24.23
N GLY A 242 -22.07 2.15 23.85
CA GLY A 242 -22.23 2.77 22.54
C GLY A 242 -23.51 3.61 22.39
N VAL A 243 -24.31 3.80 23.43
CA VAL A 243 -25.56 4.57 23.35
C VAL A 243 -25.29 6.05 23.14
N THR A 244 -24.32 6.61 23.89
CA THR A 244 -23.86 7.99 23.71
C THR A 244 -22.34 8.00 23.48
N TRP A 245 -21.87 9.00 22.73
CA TRP A 245 -20.47 9.13 22.34
C TRP A 245 -19.92 10.50 22.69
N ASN A 246 -18.65 10.55 22.97
CA ASN A 246 -17.93 11.77 23.25
C ASN A 246 -16.72 11.87 22.30
N ILE A 247 -16.42 13.07 21.85
CA ILE A 247 -15.16 13.39 21.19
C ILE A 247 -14.07 13.37 22.27
N GLY A 248 -13.07 12.54 22.06
CA GLY A 248 -11.92 12.38 22.93
C GLY A 248 -10.69 13.17 22.46
N ALA A 249 -9.53 12.56 22.65
CA ALA A 249 -8.24 13.12 22.24
C ALA A 249 -8.25 13.51 20.75
N GLU A 250 -8.01 14.78 20.46
CA GLU A 250 -7.99 15.30 19.11
C GLU A 250 -6.65 15.96 18.78
N THR A 251 -6.25 15.91 17.53
CA THR A 251 -5.13 16.67 16.99
C THR A 251 -5.41 17.04 15.56
N PHE A 252 -4.91 18.17 15.13
CA PHE A 252 -4.88 18.54 13.73
C PHE A 252 -3.57 19.27 13.45
N ARG A 253 -3.10 19.13 12.23
CA ARG A 253 -1.89 19.77 11.75
C ARG A 253 -2.14 20.34 10.36
N ASP A 254 -1.61 21.50 10.14
CA ASP A 254 -1.65 22.22 8.88
C ASP A 254 -0.29 22.78 8.48
N ASP A 255 0.74 22.51 9.29
CA ASP A 255 2.13 22.96 9.10
C ASP A 255 2.95 21.99 8.24
N GLY A 256 2.35 20.89 7.76
CA GLY A 256 3.01 19.90 6.89
C GLY A 256 4.00 18.99 7.63
N THR A 257 3.96 18.93 8.95
CA THR A 257 4.77 18.00 9.74
C THR A 257 4.12 16.62 9.78
N VAL A 258 3.58 16.16 10.89
CA VAL A 258 2.88 14.89 11.00
C VAL A 258 1.39 15.10 10.79
N ILE A 259 0.83 14.49 9.72
CA ILE A 259 -0.60 14.50 9.43
C ILE A 259 -1.15 13.10 9.70
N ALA A 260 -1.63 12.89 10.94
CA ALA A 260 -2.21 11.62 11.36
C ALA A 260 -3.64 11.49 10.84
N GLN A 261 -3.93 10.35 10.17
CA GLN A 261 -5.27 9.95 9.71
C GLN A 261 -5.47 8.45 9.90
N GLU A 262 -6.67 7.91 9.69
CA GLU A 262 -7.01 6.47 9.81
C GLU A 262 -6.31 5.82 11.01
N VAL A 263 -6.87 6.07 12.21
CA VAL A 263 -6.28 5.69 13.50
C VAL A 263 -6.75 4.33 13.95
N THR A 264 -5.84 3.42 14.21
CA THR A 264 -6.05 2.17 14.95
C THR A 264 -5.57 2.31 16.38
N VAL A 265 -6.19 1.61 17.32
CA VAL A 265 -5.88 1.70 18.74
C VAL A 265 -5.72 0.32 19.38
N VAL A 266 -4.89 0.25 20.42
CA VAL A 266 -4.76 -0.93 21.29
C VAL A 266 -4.53 -0.48 22.73
N GLU A 267 -5.07 -1.24 23.70
CA GLU A 267 -4.79 -1.01 25.11
C GLU A 267 -3.46 -1.65 25.52
N LEU A 268 -2.58 -0.87 26.13
CA LEU A 268 -1.31 -1.32 26.69
C LEU A 268 -1.51 -2.02 28.03
N THR A 269 -0.52 -2.79 28.48
CA THR A 269 -0.58 -3.51 29.77
C THR A 269 -0.68 -2.59 30.99
N ASP A 270 -0.24 -1.35 30.86
CA ASP A 270 -0.38 -0.31 31.89
C ASP A 270 -1.70 0.46 31.84
N GLY A 271 -2.61 0.11 30.93
CA GLY A 271 -3.93 0.72 30.74
C GLY A 271 -3.95 1.97 29.88
N ARG A 272 -2.81 2.40 29.34
CA ARG A 272 -2.80 3.46 28.31
C ARG A 272 -3.35 2.94 26.99
N ILE A 273 -3.86 3.85 26.18
CA ILE A 273 -4.19 3.61 24.78
C ILE A 273 -2.96 3.96 23.94
N TYR A 274 -2.52 3.04 23.10
CA TYR A 274 -1.57 3.29 22.04
C TYR A 274 -2.34 3.44 20.72
N ALA A 275 -2.13 4.54 20.02
CA ALA A 275 -2.73 4.85 18.75
C ALA A 275 -1.66 4.84 17.65
N SER A 276 -1.92 4.14 16.56
CA SER A 276 -1.12 4.19 15.34
C SER A 276 -1.96 4.74 14.20
N ALA A 277 -1.43 5.71 13.47
CA ALA A 277 -2.13 6.43 12.43
C ALA A 277 -1.40 6.36 11.10
N ARG A 278 -2.16 6.37 10.00
CA ARG A 278 -1.65 6.64 8.67
C ARG A 278 -1.03 8.03 8.64
N GLU A 279 0.22 8.16 8.19
CA GLU A 279 0.91 9.43 8.09
C GLU A 279 0.84 9.96 6.65
N ARG A 280 0.34 11.18 6.46
CA ARG A 280 0.17 11.83 5.15
C ARG A 280 0.94 13.15 5.02
N GLY A 281 1.83 13.44 5.97
CA GLY A 281 2.63 14.66 6.00
C GLY A 281 4.00 14.51 5.35
N THR A 282 5.04 14.80 6.11
CA THR A 282 6.42 14.87 5.60
C THR A 282 7.17 13.55 5.58
N ASP A 283 6.66 12.53 6.26
CA ASP A 283 7.29 11.19 6.36
C ASP A 283 6.28 10.09 6.01
N GLU A 284 5.72 10.16 4.82
CA GLU A 284 4.68 9.25 4.31
C GLU A 284 5.11 7.76 4.25
N GLY A 285 6.40 7.49 4.36
CA GLY A 285 6.95 6.12 4.43
C GLY A 285 6.98 5.53 5.83
N SER A 286 6.42 6.21 6.83
CA SER A 286 6.42 5.79 8.23
C SER A 286 5.03 5.87 8.85
N ARG A 287 4.81 5.13 9.96
CA ARG A 287 3.57 5.27 10.76
C ARG A 287 3.72 6.40 11.76
N ALA A 288 2.63 7.11 11.99
CA ALA A 288 2.52 8.04 13.10
C ALA A 288 1.93 7.33 14.34
N TYR A 289 2.33 7.75 15.55
CA TYR A 289 1.80 7.20 16.80
C TYR A 289 1.71 8.23 17.92
N ALA A 290 0.79 7.98 18.83
CA ALA A 290 0.63 8.72 20.09
C ALA A 290 0.07 7.79 21.16
N THR A 291 0.09 8.24 22.44
CA THR A 291 -0.53 7.54 23.57
C THR A 291 -1.51 8.44 24.32
N SER A 292 -2.44 7.81 25.05
CA SER A 292 -3.35 8.50 25.95
C SER A 292 -3.42 7.75 27.28
N SER A 293 -3.19 8.47 28.38
CA SER A 293 -3.20 7.92 29.76
C SER A 293 -4.52 8.13 30.49
N ASP A 294 -5.47 8.85 29.91
CA ASP A 294 -6.74 9.26 30.53
C ASP A 294 -7.97 8.61 29.90
N GLY A 295 -7.78 7.43 29.30
CA GLY A 295 -8.85 6.66 28.66
C GLY A 295 -9.34 7.29 27.35
N GLY A 296 -8.45 7.94 26.60
CA GLY A 296 -8.73 8.49 25.29
C GLY A 296 -9.31 9.90 25.28
N ARG A 297 -9.24 10.64 26.38
CA ARG A 297 -9.73 12.03 26.45
C ARG A 297 -8.74 13.04 25.87
N THR A 298 -7.44 12.83 26.12
CA THR A 298 -6.37 13.66 25.60
C THR A 298 -5.17 12.82 25.16
N TRP A 299 -4.36 13.35 24.24
CA TRP A 299 -3.08 12.75 23.88
C TRP A 299 -2.01 13.17 24.92
N ASP A 300 -1.18 12.21 25.38
CA ASP A 300 -0.05 12.48 26.26
C ASP A 300 0.99 13.40 25.60
N ALA A 301 1.13 13.31 24.27
CA ALA A 301 2.00 14.14 23.44
C ALA A 301 1.47 14.19 22.00
N PRO A 302 1.88 15.17 21.19
CA PRO A 302 1.59 15.19 19.77
C PRO A 302 2.06 13.91 19.05
N PHE A 303 1.37 13.54 17.97
CA PHE A 303 1.79 12.43 17.12
C PHE A 303 3.21 12.64 16.60
N ARG A 304 3.95 11.55 16.49
CA ARG A 304 5.29 11.49 15.94
C ARG A 304 5.45 10.25 15.09
N THR A 305 6.33 10.29 14.11
CA THR A 305 6.60 9.14 13.23
C THR A 305 7.46 8.09 13.91
N MET A 306 7.32 6.84 13.48
CA MET A 306 8.16 5.72 13.88
C MET A 306 8.97 5.23 12.67
N PRO A 307 10.20 5.73 12.47
CA PRO A 307 11.00 5.42 11.28
C PRO A 307 11.28 3.91 11.08
N SER A 308 11.30 3.12 12.16
CA SER A 308 11.47 1.67 12.08
C SER A 308 10.24 0.93 11.53
N LEU A 309 9.07 1.57 11.53
CA LEU A 309 7.82 1.02 11.04
C LEU A 309 7.48 1.62 9.66
N ALA A 310 8.39 1.41 8.70
CA ALA A 310 8.16 1.82 7.32
C ALA A 310 6.97 1.06 6.73
N THR A 311 6.08 1.77 6.06
CA THR A 311 4.89 1.25 5.36
C THR A 311 4.44 2.27 4.32
N THR A 312 3.68 1.85 3.33
CA THR A 312 3.08 2.80 2.38
C THR A 312 1.99 3.64 3.07
N ASP A 313 1.55 4.71 2.39
CA ASP A 313 0.40 5.55 2.80
C ASP A 313 -0.90 4.72 2.74
N VAL A 314 -1.24 4.02 3.83
CA VAL A 314 -2.35 3.07 3.93
C VAL A 314 -2.82 2.92 5.38
N GLN A 315 -4.07 2.51 5.56
CA GLN A 315 -4.60 2.06 6.85
C GLN A 315 -3.84 0.82 7.35
N ALA A 316 -3.87 0.57 8.65
CA ALA A 316 -3.27 -0.58 9.32
C ALA A 316 -4.12 -0.99 10.52
N SER A 317 -3.91 -2.19 11.05
CA SER A 317 -4.58 -2.67 12.26
C SER A 317 -3.57 -3.04 13.35
N LEU A 318 -3.96 -2.83 14.61
CA LEU A 318 -3.26 -3.27 15.82
C LEU A 318 -4.09 -4.32 16.53
N LEU A 319 -3.45 -5.35 17.05
CA LEU A 319 -4.08 -6.40 17.85
C LEU A 319 -3.20 -6.78 19.05
N ARG A 320 -3.75 -6.75 20.26
CA ARG A 320 -3.11 -7.35 21.42
C ARG A 320 -3.12 -8.88 21.29
N PHE A 321 -1.95 -9.48 21.22
CA PHE A 321 -1.76 -10.93 21.09
C PHE A 321 -1.08 -11.49 22.34
N GLY A 322 -1.86 -11.73 23.40
CA GLY A 322 -1.34 -12.02 24.75
C GLY A 322 -0.83 -10.76 25.46
N ASP A 323 -0.20 -10.94 26.61
CA ASP A 323 0.26 -9.81 27.43
C ASP A 323 1.60 -9.23 26.92
N GLU A 324 2.38 -10.01 26.21
CA GLU A 324 3.74 -9.64 25.81
C GLU A 324 3.90 -9.21 24.34
N ARG A 325 2.81 -9.28 23.54
CA ARG A 325 2.92 -9.06 22.10
C ARG A 325 1.80 -8.19 21.55
N ILE A 326 2.15 -7.19 20.77
CA ILE A 326 1.23 -6.43 19.92
C ILE A 326 1.56 -6.76 18.48
N LEU A 327 0.55 -7.14 17.69
CA LEU A 327 0.64 -7.32 16.26
C LEU A 327 0.23 -6.05 15.54
N PHE A 328 0.92 -5.75 14.45
CA PHE A 328 0.63 -4.67 13.52
C PHE A 328 0.53 -5.24 12.11
N SER A 329 -0.62 -5.14 11.45
CA SER A 329 -0.81 -5.60 10.07
C SER A 329 -0.90 -4.43 9.11
N SER A 330 -0.15 -4.53 8.00
CA SER A 330 -0.18 -3.57 6.88
C SER A 330 0.55 -4.16 5.67
N PRO A 331 0.39 -3.58 4.48
CA PRO A 331 1.40 -3.73 3.43
C PRO A 331 2.77 -3.31 3.96
N MET A 332 3.78 -4.16 3.77
CA MET A 332 5.12 -3.95 4.34
C MET A 332 6.05 -3.20 3.38
N HIS A 333 5.69 -3.09 2.09
CA HIS A 333 6.46 -2.32 1.14
C HIS A 333 6.36 -0.82 1.43
N PRO A 334 7.47 -0.07 1.58
CA PRO A 334 7.43 1.33 2.01
C PRO A 334 6.83 2.30 0.96
N GLY A 335 6.84 1.95 -0.31
CA GLY A 335 6.36 2.83 -1.39
C GLY A 335 5.22 2.24 -2.24
N ALA A 336 4.65 1.07 -1.87
CA ALA A 336 3.57 0.45 -2.63
C ALA A 336 2.62 -0.34 -1.73
N ARG A 337 1.35 -0.44 -2.12
CA ARG A 337 0.35 -1.27 -1.44
C ARG A 337 0.55 -2.74 -1.80
N GLU A 338 1.59 -3.35 -1.23
CA GLU A 338 2.04 -4.73 -1.50
C GLU A 338 2.70 -5.36 -0.30
N ALA A 339 2.85 -6.69 -0.36
CA ALA A 339 3.43 -7.50 0.69
C ALA A 339 2.67 -7.35 2.01
N MET A 340 1.39 -7.77 2.04
CA MET A 340 0.63 -7.83 3.29
C MET A 340 1.37 -8.67 4.31
N GLY A 341 1.62 -8.11 5.49
CA GLY A 341 2.31 -8.80 6.54
C GLY A 341 1.93 -8.34 7.93
N ILE A 342 2.45 -9.06 8.91
CA ILE A 342 2.33 -8.76 10.33
C ILE A 342 3.72 -8.51 10.90
N ARG A 343 3.86 -7.44 11.66
CA ARG A 343 5.05 -7.08 12.46
C ARG A 343 4.68 -7.05 13.93
N SER A 344 5.54 -7.60 14.76
CA SER A 344 5.31 -7.68 16.20
C SER A 344 6.04 -6.60 16.96
N SER A 345 5.47 -6.19 18.08
CA SER A 345 6.14 -5.43 19.13
C SER A 345 6.08 -6.21 20.45
N TYR A 346 7.19 -6.29 21.13
CA TYR A 346 7.36 -6.98 22.42
C TYR A 346 7.68 -5.98 23.56
N ASP A 347 7.57 -4.70 23.28
CA ASP A 347 7.88 -3.60 24.20
C ASP A 347 6.79 -2.53 24.25
N GLU A 348 5.52 -2.98 24.16
CA GLU A 348 4.35 -2.11 24.27
C GLU A 348 4.29 -1.00 23.19
N GLY A 349 4.69 -1.33 21.96
CA GLY A 349 4.66 -0.40 20.84
C GLY A 349 5.85 0.56 20.77
N GLY A 350 6.88 0.38 21.59
CA GLY A 350 8.10 1.17 21.53
C GLY A 350 8.91 0.92 20.27
N ARG A 351 8.96 -0.35 19.82
CA ARG A 351 9.51 -0.79 18.54
C ARG A 351 8.64 -1.87 17.94
N PHE A 352 8.48 -1.86 16.63
CA PHE A 352 7.99 -2.97 15.84
C PHE A 352 9.12 -3.62 15.04
N GLU A 353 8.95 -4.88 14.72
CA GLU A 353 9.82 -5.59 13.78
C GLU A 353 9.94 -4.81 12.47
N THR A 354 11.09 -4.90 11.82
CA THR A 354 11.30 -4.36 10.48
C THR A 354 10.57 -5.23 9.43
N TRP A 355 10.54 -4.80 8.19
CA TRP A 355 9.82 -5.54 7.14
C TRP A 355 10.41 -6.93 6.86
N ASP A 356 11.72 -7.12 7.07
CA ASP A 356 12.43 -8.39 6.90
C ASP A 356 12.36 -9.30 8.16
N GLU A 357 12.04 -8.74 9.31
CA GLU A 357 11.78 -9.47 10.55
C GLU A 357 10.33 -9.94 10.63
N GLY A 358 9.37 -9.19 10.08
CA GLY A 358 7.95 -9.50 10.15
C GLY A 358 7.52 -10.65 9.23
N LYS A 359 6.29 -11.15 9.42
CA LYS A 359 5.72 -12.27 8.67
C LYS A 359 4.88 -11.80 7.49
N VAL A 360 5.26 -12.20 6.28
CA VAL A 360 4.48 -11.94 5.05
C VAL A 360 3.43 -13.02 4.85
N PHE A 361 2.17 -12.60 4.63
CA PHE A 361 1.04 -13.46 4.28
C PHE A 361 0.80 -13.47 2.77
N HIS A 362 0.98 -12.34 2.11
CA HIS A 362 0.73 -12.22 0.67
C HIS A 362 1.74 -11.24 0.04
N TRP A 363 2.57 -11.74 -0.87
CA TRP A 363 3.59 -10.91 -1.53
C TRP A 363 3.06 -9.95 -2.59
N GLY A 364 1.85 -10.21 -3.12
CA GLY A 364 1.24 -9.40 -4.17
C GLY A 364 0.62 -8.09 -3.68
N PRO A 365 -0.14 -7.43 -4.58
CA PRO A 365 -0.90 -6.25 -4.24
C PRO A 365 -1.80 -6.49 -3.03
N SER A 366 -1.75 -5.59 -2.05
CA SER A 366 -2.54 -5.67 -0.82
C SER A 366 -2.73 -4.26 -0.24
N ALA A 367 -3.80 -4.03 0.51
CA ALA A 367 -4.08 -2.71 1.04
C ALA A 367 -4.56 -2.75 2.50
N TYR A 368 -5.83 -2.51 2.76
CA TYR A 368 -6.37 -2.43 4.10
C TYR A 368 -6.46 -3.79 4.78
N SER A 369 -6.35 -3.81 6.08
CA SER A 369 -6.38 -5.04 6.87
C SER A 369 -6.99 -4.82 8.25
N ASP A 370 -7.53 -5.90 8.80
CA ASP A 370 -7.93 -5.97 10.20
C ASP A 370 -7.62 -7.34 10.80
N MET A 371 -7.50 -7.43 12.12
CA MET A 371 -7.13 -8.64 12.83
C MET A 371 -8.07 -8.94 13.98
N VAL A 372 -8.23 -10.22 14.32
CA VAL A 372 -9.02 -10.68 15.45
C VAL A 372 -8.38 -11.85 16.16
N ARG A 373 -8.46 -11.87 17.51
CA ARG A 373 -8.08 -13.05 18.32
C ARG A 373 -9.08 -14.18 18.13
N LEU A 374 -8.55 -15.39 18.00
CA LEU A 374 -9.30 -16.64 18.07
C LEU A 374 -9.04 -17.36 19.41
N ASP A 375 -9.31 -18.64 19.48
CA ASP A 375 -9.04 -19.44 20.69
C ASP A 375 -7.56 -19.81 20.80
N GLY A 376 -7.08 -19.93 22.03
CA GLY A 376 -5.70 -20.35 22.28
C GLY A 376 -4.66 -19.36 21.77
N ASP A 377 -3.71 -19.87 20.97
CA ASP A 377 -2.61 -19.15 20.32
C ASP A 377 -2.94 -18.75 18.87
N GLU A 378 -4.23 -18.81 18.46
CA GLU A 378 -4.66 -18.45 17.12
C GLU A 378 -5.14 -17.00 17.03
N ALA A 379 -4.95 -16.43 15.86
CA ALA A 379 -5.59 -15.18 15.40
C ALA A 379 -5.96 -15.30 13.91
N ALA A 380 -6.66 -14.29 13.42
CA ALA A 380 -6.92 -14.19 12.01
C ALA A 380 -6.63 -12.77 11.49
N LEU A 381 -6.18 -12.72 10.24
CA LEU A 381 -5.94 -11.53 9.45
C LEU A 381 -6.95 -11.48 8.31
N MET A 382 -7.74 -10.43 8.25
CA MET A 382 -8.63 -10.12 7.14
C MET A 382 -8.04 -8.97 6.34
N TYR A 383 -7.87 -9.11 5.02
CA TYR A 383 -7.12 -8.12 4.25
C TYR A 383 -7.49 -8.07 2.77
N GLU A 384 -7.35 -6.90 2.19
CA GLU A 384 -7.47 -6.67 0.75
C GLU A 384 -6.27 -7.25 0.02
N ALA A 385 -6.51 -8.01 -1.05
CA ALA A 385 -5.48 -8.66 -1.84
C ALA A 385 -5.87 -8.83 -3.31
N GLY A 386 -4.86 -9.02 -4.14
CA GLY A 386 -5.07 -9.35 -5.54
C GLY A 386 -3.80 -9.75 -6.26
N THR A 387 -3.94 -10.00 -7.54
CA THR A 387 -2.84 -10.34 -8.44
C THR A 387 -2.39 -9.12 -9.23
N ILE A 388 -3.34 -8.26 -9.61
CA ILE A 388 -3.12 -7.06 -10.44
C ILE A 388 -3.35 -5.80 -9.61
N THR A 389 -4.43 -5.76 -8.82
CA THR A 389 -4.75 -4.65 -7.92
C THR A 389 -4.99 -5.17 -6.51
N PRO A 390 -4.83 -4.36 -5.46
CA PRO A 390 -5.11 -4.82 -4.09
C PRO A 390 -6.62 -5.01 -3.81
N TYR A 391 -7.51 -4.67 -4.74
CA TYR A 391 -8.95 -4.61 -4.52
C TYR A 391 -9.73 -5.75 -5.17
N GLU A 392 -9.06 -6.77 -5.69
CA GLU A 392 -9.72 -7.90 -6.36
C GLU A 392 -10.52 -8.77 -5.41
N GLN A 393 -10.07 -8.86 -4.17
CA GLN A 393 -10.68 -9.71 -3.15
C GLN A 393 -10.30 -9.28 -1.74
N ILE A 394 -11.11 -9.67 -0.77
CA ILE A 394 -10.77 -9.66 0.64
C ILE A 394 -10.56 -11.11 1.08
N ARG A 395 -9.42 -11.39 1.67
CA ARG A 395 -9.02 -12.69 2.19
C ARG A 395 -9.15 -12.74 3.70
N PHE A 396 -9.31 -13.94 4.21
CA PHE A 396 -9.31 -14.26 5.63
C PHE A 396 -8.31 -15.38 5.89
N ALA A 397 -7.25 -15.09 6.62
CA ALA A 397 -6.19 -16.02 6.95
C ALA A 397 -6.17 -16.29 8.46
N ARG A 398 -6.43 -17.52 8.85
CA ARG A 398 -6.24 -18.00 10.23
C ARG A 398 -4.80 -18.47 10.41
N PHE A 399 -4.20 -18.15 11.52
CA PHE A 399 -2.83 -18.55 11.82
C PHE A 399 -2.62 -18.70 13.33
N ASN A 400 -1.58 -19.41 13.71
CA ASN A 400 -1.13 -19.48 15.11
C ASN A 400 0.18 -18.71 15.32
N GLU A 401 0.56 -18.51 16.57
CA GLU A 401 1.77 -17.80 16.93
C GLU A 401 3.02 -18.44 16.31
N ALA A 402 3.12 -19.76 16.31
CA ALA A 402 4.23 -20.47 15.70
C ALA A 402 4.42 -20.17 14.21
N TYR A 403 3.35 -19.87 13.48
CA TYR A 403 3.46 -19.46 12.08
C TYR A 403 4.16 -18.12 11.91
N LEU A 404 3.95 -17.17 12.82
CA LEU A 404 4.61 -15.87 12.76
C LEU A 404 6.14 -15.97 12.86
N GLU A 405 6.63 -17.01 13.53
CA GLU A 405 8.06 -17.28 13.74
C GLU A 405 8.70 -18.07 12.57
N THR A 406 7.91 -18.55 11.60
CA THR A 406 8.48 -19.27 10.45
C THR A 406 9.15 -18.30 9.49
N PRO A 407 10.25 -18.70 8.83
CA PRO A 407 10.86 -17.89 7.79
C PRO A 407 9.87 -17.48 6.72
N ASN A 408 9.97 -16.26 6.22
CA ASN A 408 9.26 -15.86 5.02
C ASN A 408 9.74 -16.72 3.85
N GLY A 409 8.81 -17.18 3.01
CA GLY A 409 9.17 -17.72 1.72
C GLY A 409 9.93 -16.67 0.89
N THR A 410 10.68 -17.11 -0.09
CA THR A 410 11.29 -16.19 -1.06
C THR A 410 10.18 -15.33 -1.66
N PRO A 411 10.29 -13.99 -1.66
CA PRO A 411 9.37 -13.14 -2.42
C PRO A 411 9.23 -13.78 -3.80
N PRO A 412 8.03 -13.79 -4.40
CA PRO A 412 7.88 -14.26 -5.77
C PRO A 412 8.95 -13.53 -6.54
N GLY A 413 9.97 -14.28 -6.94
CA GLY A 413 11.18 -13.72 -7.51
C GLY A 413 10.80 -12.78 -8.63
N ILE A 414 11.66 -11.86 -8.98
CA ILE A 414 11.68 -11.25 -10.31
C ILE A 414 11.16 -12.35 -11.22
N PRO A 415 10.04 -12.17 -11.94
CA PRO A 415 9.52 -13.23 -12.82
C PRO A 415 10.72 -13.83 -13.49
N GLY A 416 10.95 -15.12 -13.24
CA GLY A 416 12.15 -15.77 -13.76
C GLY A 416 12.28 -15.41 -15.24
N PRO A 417 13.45 -15.50 -15.84
CA PRO A 417 13.60 -15.09 -17.22
C PRO A 417 12.37 -15.58 -17.98
N PRO A 418 11.71 -14.72 -18.77
CA PRO A 418 10.46 -15.08 -19.44
C PRO A 418 10.56 -16.49 -20.00
N ALA A 419 9.50 -17.29 -19.89
CA ALA A 419 9.50 -18.68 -20.33
C ALA A 419 10.19 -18.78 -21.71
N PRO A 420 11.02 -19.79 -21.97
CA PRO A 420 11.67 -19.95 -23.27
C PRO A 420 10.68 -19.84 -24.43
N GLY A 421 11.06 -19.23 -25.52
CA GLY A 421 10.21 -19.03 -26.70
C GLY A 421 10.96 -18.25 -27.77
N PRO A 422 10.30 -17.96 -28.89
CA PRO A 422 10.87 -17.16 -29.95
C PRO A 422 11.43 -15.84 -29.44
N THR A 423 12.53 -15.39 -30.00
CA THR A 423 13.22 -14.15 -29.62
C THR A 423 13.44 -13.25 -30.83
N THR A 424 13.59 -11.95 -30.58
CA THR A 424 14.09 -10.99 -31.55
C THR A 424 15.36 -10.35 -31.00
N PRO A 425 16.39 -10.14 -31.83
CA PRO A 425 17.67 -9.60 -31.38
C PRO A 425 17.57 -8.15 -30.90
N ASP A 426 18.09 -7.87 -29.71
CA ASP A 426 18.43 -6.51 -29.28
C ASP A 426 19.76 -6.10 -29.92
N GLN A 427 19.72 -5.09 -30.76
CA GLN A 427 20.92 -4.53 -31.43
C GLN A 427 21.58 -3.42 -30.59
N SER A 428 21.20 -3.22 -29.32
CA SER A 428 21.95 -2.37 -28.40
C SER A 428 23.26 -3.06 -27.96
N PRO A 429 24.21 -2.32 -27.35
CA PRO A 429 25.42 -2.92 -26.78
C PRO A 429 25.15 -3.97 -25.68
N TYR A 430 23.99 -3.93 -25.06
CA TYR A 430 23.62 -4.79 -23.92
C TYR A 430 23.03 -6.13 -24.34
N ARG A 431 22.48 -6.24 -25.57
CA ARG A 431 21.95 -7.48 -26.14
C ARG A 431 20.91 -8.15 -25.21
N ASN A 432 19.97 -7.36 -24.69
CA ASN A 432 18.88 -7.86 -23.85
C ASN A 432 18.09 -8.94 -24.59
N LYS A 433 17.60 -9.94 -23.85
CA LYS A 433 16.70 -10.92 -24.45
C LYS A 433 15.31 -10.31 -24.60
N ALA A 434 14.84 -10.21 -25.83
CA ALA A 434 13.49 -9.82 -26.17
C ALA A 434 12.73 -11.04 -26.69
N TYR A 435 11.69 -11.46 -25.95
CA TYR A 435 10.86 -12.60 -26.28
C TYR A 435 9.64 -12.16 -27.07
N VAL A 436 9.29 -12.90 -28.11
CA VAL A 436 8.09 -12.71 -28.92
C VAL A 436 7.02 -13.70 -28.48
N ARG A 437 5.81 -13.24 -28.26
CA ARG A 437 4.71 -14.02 -27.70
C ARG A 437 3.46 -13.95 -28.59
N GLY A 438 2.52 -14.87 -28.32
CA GLY A 438 1.23 -14.91 -28.98
C GLY A 438 1.26 -15.47 -30.40
N GLY A 439 2.41 -15.72 -30.95
CA GLY A 439 2.56 -16.11 -32.34
C GLY A 439 2.86 -14.95 -33.28
N ALA A 440 3.20 -13.76 -32.72
CA ALA A 440 3.57 -12.60 -33.51
C ALA A 440 4.68 -12.92 -34.52
N GLN A 441 4.53 -12.42 -35.73
CA GLN A 441 5.43 -12.69 -36.85
C GLN A 441 6.03 -11.39 -37.39
N THR A 442 7.10 -11.54 -38.16
CA THR A 442 7.64 -10.41 -38.90
C THR A 442 6.80 -10.11 -40.14
N THR A 443 6.74 -8.85 -40.53
CA THR A 443 6.11 -8.35 -41.76
C THR A 443 6.90 -7.16 -42.28
N ASP A 444 6.55 -6.62 -43.44
CA ASP A 444 7.17 -5.42 -43.99
C ASP A 444 7.15 -4.28 -42.99
N GLY A 445 8.34 -3.86 -42.55
CA GLY A 445 8.57 -2.77 -41.61
C GLY A 445 8.68 -1.39 -42.27
N ARG A 446 9.03 -0.40 -41.48
CA ARG A 446 9.45 0.92 -41.96
C ARG A 446 10.89 0.85 -42.49
N PHE A 447 11.70 0.06 -41.82
CA PHE A 447 13.09 -0.25 -42.21
C PHE A 447 13.29 -1.77 -42.03
N GLY A 448 13.48 -2.48 -43.14
CA GLY A 448 13.53 -3.93 -43.07
C GLY A 448 12.18 -4.54 -42.70
N ASN A 449 12.18 -5.43 -41.74
CA ASN A 449 10.93 -6.01 -41.20
C ASN A 449 10.50 -5.29 -39.94
N GLY A 450 9.23 -5.51 -39.54
CA GLY A 450 8.63 -5.05 -38.30
C GLY A 450 7.78 -6.17 -37.67
N LEU A 451 7.36 -6.00 -36.46
CA LEU A 451 6.56 -6.95 -35.69
C LEU A 451 5.07 -6.74 -35.97
N ALA A 452 4.42 -7.71 -36.60
CA ALA A 452 2.97 -7.75 -36.78
C ALA A 452 2.31 -8.24 -35.51
N LEU A 453 1.25 -7.54 -35.08
CA LEU A 453 0.48 -7.80 -33.87
C LEU A 453 -1.01 -7.87 -34.21
N ASP A 454 -1.70 -8.92 -33.77
CA ASP A 454 -3.06 -9.27 -34.18
C ASP A 454 -4.15 -8.82 -33.19
N ARG A 455 -3.78 -8.26 -32.04
CA ARG A 455 -4.69 -7.89 -30.95
C ARG A 455 -5.27 -9.08 -30.17
N VAL A 456 -4.79 -10.29 -30.32
CA VAL A 456 -5.25 -11.46 -29.56
C VAL A 456 -4.38 -11.65 -28.31
N ASP A 457 -3.11 -11.94 -28.48
CA ASP A 457 -2.14 -12.11 -27.39
C ASP A 457 -0.69 -11.78 -27.80
N ASP A 458 -0.54 -11.27 -29.01
CA ASP A 458 0.73 -10.88 -29.60
C ASP A 458 1.42 -9.75 -28.82
N ARG A 459 2.70 -9.93 -28.54
CA ARG A 459 3.56 -8.92 -27.93
C ARG A 459 5.04 -9.27 -28.07
N ALA A 460 5.89 -8.29 -27.80
CA ALA A 460 7.26 -8.55 -27.39
C ALA A 460 7.46 -8.14 -25.93
N GLU A 461 8.31 -8.87 -25.21
CA GLU A 461 8.61 -8.61 -23.80
C GLU A 461 10.10 -8.68 -23.52
N VAL A 462 10.62 -7.69 -22.78
CA VAL A 462 12.00 -7.59 -22.34
C VAL A 462 12.01 -7.60 -20.84
N ALA A 463 12.70 -8.55 -20.22
CA ALA A 463 12.87 -8.59 -18.78
C ALA A 463 13.63 -7.35 -18.29
N PHE A 464 13.42 -6.98 -17.02
CA PHE A 464 14.17 -5.88 -16.43
C PHE A 464 15.68 -6.16 -16.46
N ASP A 465 16.43 -5.17 -16.89
CA ASP A 465 17.89 -5.09 -16.85
C ASP A 465 18.30 -3.65 -16.55
N ASP A 466 19.43 -3.46 -15.88
CA ASP A 466 19.94 -2.11 -15.54
C ASP A 466 20.17 -1.23 -16.78
N SER A 467 20.35 -1.84 -17.95
CA SER A 467 20.51 -1.12 -19.23
C SER A 467 19.25 -0.40 -19.69
N ILE A 468 18.07 -0.85 -19.25
CA ILE A 468 16.77 -0.24 -19.58
C ILE A 468 16.16 0.54 -18.40
N ASP A 469 16.85 0.60 -17.27
CA ASP A 469 16.42 1.41 -16.13
C ASP A 469 16.55 2.90 -16.42
N LEU A 470 15.44 3.60 -16.43
CA LEU A 470 15.38 5.03 -16.75
C LEU A 470 15.70 5.92 -15.54
N GLY A 471 15.55 5.42 -14.33
CA GLY A 471 15.88 6.14 -13.11
C GLY A 471 15.20 7.52 -13.02
N ALA A 472 15.89 8.46 -12.36
CA ALA A 472 15.46 9.86 -12.23
C ALA A 472 15.95 10.76 -13.37
N LYS A 473 16.63 10.20 -14.39
CA LYS A 473 17.33 10.97 -15.42
C LYS A 473 16.46 11.23 -16.65
N ASP A 474 16.96 12.07 -17.54
CA ASP A 474 16.40 12.24 -18.88
C ASP A 474 16.42 10.94 -19.67
N PHE A 475 15.43 10.74 -20.52
CA PHE A 475 15.33 9.55 -21.38
C PHE A 475 14.69 9.89 -22.73
N THR A 476 14.85 8.97 -23.69
CA THR A 476 14.13 9.00 -24.96
C THR A 476 13.68 7.59 -25.33
N LEU A 477 12.38 7.47 -25.64
CA LEU A 477 11.78 6.27 -26.23
C LEU A 477 11.37 6.59 -27.65
N THR A 478 11.60 5.67 -28.60
CA THR A 478 11.12 5.83 -29.98
C THR A 478 10.54 4.53 -30.51
N SER A 479 9.54 4.63 -31.38
CA SER A 479 9.01 3.53 -32.18
C SER A 479 8.41 4.06 -33.48
N TRP A 480 8.48 3.27 -34.53
CA TRP A 480 7.61 3.41 -35.67
C TRP A 480 6.34 2.59 -35.45
N ILE A 481 5.19 3.15 -35.80
CA ILE A 481 3.89 2.52 -35.66
C ILE A 481 3.11 2.61 -36.97
N ARG A 482 2.37 1.55 -37.32
CA ARG A 482 1.43 1.53 -38.43
C ARG A 482 0.18 0.76 -38.02
N TYR A 483 -0.96 1.43 -37.98
CA TYR A 483 -2.24 0.80 -37.62
C TYR A 483 -3.43 1.57 -38.20
N SER A 484 -4.61 0.91 -38.24
CA SER A 484 -5.84 1.50 -38.80
C SER A 484 -7.08 1.31 -37.90
N GLU A 485 -6.88 0.74 -36.70
CA GLU A 485 -7.97 0.50 -35.77
C GLU A 485 -8.64 1.81 -35.35
N GLN A 486 -9.97 1.79 -35.24
CA GLN A 486 -10.81 2.97 -34.93
C GLN A 486 -11.25 3.01 -33.47
N THR A 487 -11.16 1.90 -32.75
CA THR A 487 -11.68 1.74 -31.38
C THR A 487 -10.68 1.04 -30.47
N GLY A 488 -10.89 1.18 -29.17
CA GLY A 488 -10.08 0.55 -28.13
C GLY A 488 -8.86 1.38 -27.76
N ALA A 489 -8.06 0.82 -26.87
CA ALA A 489 -6.76 1.31 -26.49
C ALA A 489 -5.70 0.31 -26.96
N HIS A 490 -4.59 0.81 -27.49
CA HIS A 490 -3.55 0.04 -28.15
C HIS A 490 -2.19 0.40 -27.55
N SER A 491 -1.67 -0.44 -26.65
CA SER A 491 -0.38 -0.21 -26.01
C SER A 491 0.76 -0.30 -27.04
N ILE A 492 1.55 0.74 -27.15
CA ILE A 492 2.76 0.76 -27.96
C ILE A 492 3.93 0.29 -27.12
N LEU A 493 4.16 0.96 -25.99
CA LEU A 493 5.20 0.62 -25.03
C LEU A 493 4.62 0.72 -23.62
N TRP A 494 4.92 -0.26 -22.80
CA TRP A 494 4.57 -0.29 -21.40
C TRP A 494 5.77 -0.66 -20.55
N PHE A 495 6.23 0.28 -19.75
CA PHE A 495 7.32 0.09 -18.80
C PHE A 495 6.76 -0.18 -17.42
N HIS A 496 7.38 -1.12 -16.72
CA HIS A 496 7.02 -1.46 -15.37
C HIS A 496 5.59 -1.99 -15.25
N ARG A 497 5.05 -1.95 -14.07
CA ARG A 497 3.77 -2.55 -13.72
C ARG A 497 2.56 -1.97 -14.43
N VAL A 498 1.56 -2.79 -14.51
CA VAL A 498 0.17 -2.36 -14.40
C VAL A 498 0.01 -1.62 -13.08
N ASN A 499 -0.75 -0.53 -13.09
CA ASN A 499 -1.01 0.29 -11.93
C ASN A 499 -1.58 -0.57 -10.78
N ARG A 500 -0.75 -0.89 -9.78
CA ARG A 500 -1.09 -1.72 -8.64
C ARG A 500 -1.10 -0.84 -7.40
N GLY A 501 -2.27 -0.28 -7.06
CA GLY A 501 -2.40 0.59 -5.90
C GLY A 501 -1.95 2.03 -6.13
N THR A 502 -1.77 2.79 -5.06
CA THR A 502 -1.42 4.21 -5.11
C THR A 502 -0.05 4.44 -5.71
N ASN A 503 -0.03 4.79 -6.99
CA ASN A 503 1.05 5.45 -7.72
C ASN A 503 2.44 4.78 -7.76
N PRO A 504 2.58 3.49 -8.16
CA PRO A 504 3.91 2.99 -8.48
C PRO A 504 4.49 3.77 -9.66
N PRO A 505 5.81 3.93 -9.75
CA PRO A 505 6.42 4.49 -10.93
C PRO A 505 5.94 3.74 -12.17
N ALA A 506 5.43 4.45 -13.17
CA ALA A 506 4.95 3.87 -14.41
C ALA A 506 5.24 4.79 -15.57
N LEU A 507 5.54 4.20 -16.73
CA LEU A 507 5.71 4.93 -17.97
C LEU A 507 5.06 4.12 -19.08
N TRP A 508 4.12 4.73 -19.79
CA TRP A 508 3.49 4.07 -20.91
C TRP A 508 3.15 5.03 -22.03
N LEU A 509 3.09 4.45 -23.23
CA LEU A 509 2.72 5.11 -24.49
C LEU A 509 1.70 4.25 -25.19
N ARG A 510 0.51 4.79 -25.50
CA ARG A 510 -0.54 4.05 -26.21
C ARG A 510 -1.32 4.93 -27.18
N ALA A 511 -1.89 4.30 -28.20
CA ALA A 511 -2.84 4.91 -29.10
C ALA A 511 -4.28 4.72 -28.59
N GLU A 512 -5.08 5.77 -28.66
CA GLU A 512 -6.49 5.82 -28.25
C GLU A 512 -7.34 6.37 -29.41
N PRO A 513 -7.63 5.58 -30.46
CA PRO A 513 -8.28 6.08 -31.68
C PRO A 513 -9.66 6.66 -31.42
N ALA A 514 -10.49 6.06 -30.56
CA ALA A 514 -11.79 6.61 -30.20
C ALA A 514 -11.71 8.03 -29.60
N SER A 515 -10.63 8.33 -28.88
CA SER A 515 -10.33 9.64 -28.32
C SER A 515 -9.47 10.50 -29.27
N LYS A 516 -9.20 10.03 -30.49
CA LYS A 516 -8.42 10.69 -31.53
C LYS A 516 -7.04 11.15 -31.05
N ARG A 517 -6.30 10.30 -30.32
CA ARG A 517 -4.99 10.68 -29.76
C ARG A 517 -4.03 9.50 -29.59
N ILE A 518 -2.73 9.82 -29.55
CA ILE A 518 -1.70 9.03 -28.89
C ILE A 518 -1.48 9.68 -27.53
N ARG A 519 -1.44 8.90 -26.47
CA ARG A 519 -1.25 9.39 -25.10
C ARG A 519 -0.08 8.70 -24.43
N ALA A 520 0.69 9.47 -23.68
CA ALA A 520 1.71 8.95 -22.79
C ALA A 520 1.47 9.46 -21.37
N VAL A 521 1.76 8.62 -20.39
CA VAL A 521 1.72 8.96 -18.97
C VAL A 521 3.04 8.57 -18.33
N LEU A 522 3.57 9.51 -17.56
CA LEU A 522 4.68 9.31 -16.64
C LEU A 522 4.15 9.48 -15.22
N SER A 523 4.24 8.43 -14.44
CA SER A 523 3.89 8.41 -13.01
C SER A 523 5.14 8.24 -12.18
N VAL A 524 5.34 9.11 -11.20
CA VAL A 524 6.39 8.99 -10.19
C VAL A 524 5.75 9.34 -8.85
N ASP A 525 5.82 8.43 -7.91
CA ASP A 525 5.10 8.53 -6.64
C ASP A 525 3.60 8.78 -6.87
N ARG A 526 3.00 9.76 -6.23
CA ARG A 526 1.60 10.18 -6.43
C ARG A 526 1.40 11.19 -7.58
N PHE A 527 2.46 11.56 -8.29
CA PHE A 527 2.37 12.58 -9.35
C PHE A 527 2.30 11.94 -10.72
N ASN A 528 1.23 12.24 -11.43
CA ASN A 528 1.01 11.80 -12.80
C ASN A 528 1.08 12.98 -13.74
N VAL A 529 1.83 12.81 -14.83
CA VAL A 529 1.80 13.77 -15.94
C VAL A 529 1.38 13.06 -17.22
N THR A 530 0.51 13.71 -17.97
CA THR A 530 -0.01 13.22 -19.25
C THR A 530 0.38 14.17 -20.37
N VAL A 531 0.87 13.60 -21.47
CA VAL A 531 1.02 14.29 -22.76
C VAL A 531 0.25 13.54 -23.83
N GLN A 532 -0.39 14.26 -24.76
CA GLN A 532 -1.25 13.67 -25.78
C GLN A 532 -1.16 14.39 -27.12
N SER A 533 -1.27 13.64 -28.19
CA SER A 533 -1.28 14.20 -29.55
C SER A 533 -2.67 14.73 -29.94
N PRO A 534 -2.75 15.60 -30.97
CA PRO A 534 -4.02 16.11 -31.48
C PRO A 534 -4.76 15.12 -32.40
N SER A 535 -4.12 14.02 -32.80
CA SER A 535 -4.67 13.00 -33.70
C SER A 535 -4.25 11.59 -33.25
N ALA A 536 -5.01 10.57 -33.68
CA ALA A 536 -4.69 9.16 -33.42
C ALA A 536 -3.61 8.59 -34.33
N TYR A 537 -3.36 9.17 -35.50
CA TYR A 537 -2.42 8.66 -36.52
C TYR A 537 -2.71 7.21 -36.92
N ASN A 538 -3.99 6.87 -37.10
CA ASN A 538 -4.50 5.54 -37.42
C ASN A 538 -4.96 5.44 -38.87
N ASP A 539 -4.22 6.04 -39.78
CA ASP A 539 -4.51 6.12 -41.23
C ASP A 539 -3.87 4.99 -42.05
N GLY A 540 -3.25 4.02 -41.36
CA GLY A 540 -2.55 2.92 -42.02
C GLY A 540 -1.17 3.28 -42.57
N GLN A 541 -0.69 4.50 -42.34
CA GLN A 541 0.66 4.94 -42.71
C GLN A 541 1.65 4.75 -41.55
N TRP A 542 2.93 4.82 -41.86
CA TRP A 542 3.98 4.77 -40.84
C TRP A 542 4.18 6.12 -40.18
N HIS A 543 4.04 6.15 -38.84
CA HIS A 543 4.30 7.33 -38.01
C HIS A 543 5.44 7.05 -37.02
N PHE A 544 6.34 8.01 -36.91
CA PHE A 544 7.42 7.97 -35.91
C PHE A 544 6.97 8.64 -34.62
N VAL A 545 6.93 7.88 -33.55
CA VAL A 545 6.56 8.40 -32.22
C VAL A 545 7.78 8.42 -31.32
N ALA A 546 8.01 9.54 -30.66
CA ALA A 546 9.04 9.69 -29.64
C ALA A 546 8.47 10.30 -28.35
N LEU A 547 8.88 9.74 -27.21
CA LEU A 547 8.58 10.24 -25.89
C LEU A 547 9.89 10.55 -25.17
N GLN A 548 10.00 11.76 -24.62
CA GLN A 548 11.23 12.21 -23.95
C GLN A 548 10.94 12.83 -22.60
N ARG A 549 11.79 12.53 -21.61
CA ARG A 549 11.97 13.41 -20.44
C ARG A 549 13.23 14.21 -20.67
N VAL A 550 13.13 15.55 -20.70
CA VAL A 550 14.21 16.49 -21.01
C VAL A 550 14.12 17.69 -20.07
N GLY A 551 15.13 17.88 -19.23
CA GLY A 551 15.22 19.08 -18.39
C GLY A 551 14.00 19.34 -17.52
N GLY A 552 13.35 18.29 -17.02
CA GLY A 552 12.15 18.41 -16.19
C GLY A 552 10.84 18.57 -16.97
N GLU A 553 10.84 18.31 -18.29
CA GLU A 553 9.62 18.22 -19.12
C GLU A 553 9.45 16.82 -19.69
N LEU A 554 8.22 16.36 -19.78
CA LEU A 554 7.81 15.22 -20.60
C LEU A 554 7.31 15.77 -21.94
N ARG A 555 7.88 15.28 -23.05
CA ARG A 555 7.57 15.73 -24.42
C ARG A 555 7.15 14.56 -25.29
N LEU A 556 6.04 14.74 -26.01
CA LEU A 556 5.59 13.79 -27.05
C LEU A 556 5.85 14.42 -28.42
N LEU A 557 6.53 13.66 -29.27
CA LEU A 557 6.79 14.06 -30.65
C LEU A 557 6.18 13.00 -31.59
N VAL A 558 5.58 13.45 -32.69
CA VAL A 558 5.13 12.59 -33.79
C VAL A 558 5.69 13.14 -35.09
N ASP A 559 6.28 12.27 -35.89
CA ASP A 559 6.95 12.57 -37.17
C ASP A 559 8.01 13.67 -37.09
N GLY A 560 8.64 13.79 -35.92
CA GLY A 560 9.67 14.77 -35.63
C GLY A 560 9.16 16.15 -35.18
N VAL A 561 7.84 16.30 -35.04
CA VAL A 561 7.20 17.52 -34.51
C VAL A 561 6.81 17.28 -33.06
N GLN A 562 7.19 18.18 -32.14
CA GLN A 562 6.69 18.16 -30.78
C GLN A 562 5.20 18.57 -30.76
N VAL A 563 4.34 17.62 -30.41
CA VAL A 563 2.88 17.79 -30.40
C VAL A 563 2.31 18.11 -29.02
N SER A 564 3.08 17.80 -27.96
CA SER A 564 2.67 18.08 -26.58
C SER A 564 3.88 18.12 -25.65
N SER A 565 3.80 18.92 -24.59
CA SER A 565 4.71 18.84 -23.45
C SER A 565 4.02 19.22 -22.15
N ALA A 566 4.55 18.73 -21.03
CA ALA A 566 4.10 19.07 -19.69
C ALA A 566 5.28 18.93 -18.70
N LYS A 567 5.20 19.62 -17.56
CA LYS A 567 6.21 19.52 -16.51
C LYS A 567 6.25 18.07 -15.96
N ALA A 568 7.39 17.42 -16.07
CA ALA A 568 7.57 16.07 -15.54
C ALA A 568 7.71 16.10 -14.01
N PRO A 569 7.13 15.15 -13.27
CA PRO A 569 7.39 15.02 -11.85
C PRO A 569 8.87 14.70 -11.60
N ALA A 570 9.41 15.22 -10.51
CA ALA A 570 10.70 14.80 -10.01
C ALA A 570 10.59 13.37 -9.46
N GLY A 571 11.72 12.66 -9.39
CA GLY A 571 11.79 11.32 -8.83
C GLY A 571 12.19 10.25 -9.84
N SER A 572 12.33 9.02 -9.34
CA SER A 572 12.88 7.89 -10.08
C SER A 572 11.78 7.01 -10.67
N LEU A 573 12.02 6.52 -11.88
CA LEU A 573 11.27 5.43 -12.49
C LEU A 573 11.84 4.05 -12.15
N THR A 574 12.94 4.00 -11.38
CA THR A 574 13.52 2.72 -10.95
C THR A 574 12.52 2.00 -10.05
N LEU A 575 12.21 0.77 -10.42
CA LEU A 575 11.54 -0.18 -9.53
C LEU A 575 12.61 -1.07 -8.94
N GLY A 576 12.57 -1.25 -7.61
CA GLY A 576 13.49 -2.16 -6.94
C GLY A 576 13.43 -3.56 -7.56
N LYS A 577 14.56 -4.20 -7.70
CA LYS A 577 14.69 -5.58 -8.21
C LYS A 577 13.94 -6.59 -7.34
N GLU A 578 13.65 -6.20 -6.11
CA GLU A 578 13.14 -7.06 -5.04
C GLU A 578 11.70 -7.55 -5.27
N PHE A 579 10.92 -6.88 -6.12
CA PHE A 579 9.49 -7.17 -6.29
C PHE A 579 9.13 -7.80 -7.65
N GLY A 580 10.10 -8.34 -8.35
CA GLY A 580 9.85 -9.04 -9.61
C GLY A 580 9.25 -8.17 -10.71
N LEU A 581 9.62 -6.90 -10.71
CA LEU A 581 8.97 -5.90 -11.50
C LEU A 581 9.95 -5.25 -12.43
N GLY A 582 9.40 -4.74 -13.48
CA GLY A 582 10.16 -4.06 -14.47
C GLY A 582 10.24 -4.84 -15.76
N GLY A 583 10.95 -4.24 -16.67
CA GLY A 583 10.97 -4.67 -18.06
C GLY A 583 10.00 -3.88 -18.90
N ILE A 584 9.84 -4.31 -20.12
CA ILE A 584 9.07 -3.61 -21.14
C ILE A 584 8.15 -4.61 -21.81
N HIS A 585 6.88 -4.27 -21.92
CA HIS A 585 5.95 -4.90 -22.86
C HIS A 585 5.75 -3.99 -24.07
N ILE A 586 5.78 -4.57 -25.25
CA ILE A 586 5.63 -3.92 -26.53
C ILE A 586 4.42 -4.54 -27.22
N GLY A 587 3.45 -3.70 -27.59
CA GLY A 587 2.22 -4.17 -28.22
C GLY A 587 1.12 -4.64 -27.27
N GLN A 588 1.40 -4.69 -25.96
CA GLN A 588 0.41 -5.09 -24.97
C GLN A 588 0.75 -4.48 -23.61
N ARG A 589 -0.26 -4.19 -22.81
CA ARG A 589 -0.14 -3.87 -21.40
C ARG A 589 0.24 -5.12 -20.60
N MET A 590 0.95 -4.98 -19.48
CA MET A 590 1.48 -6.13 -18.72
C MET A 590 0.42 -7.08 -18.15
N ASP A 591 -0.81 -6.62 -17.96
CA ASP A 591 -1.95 -7.43 -17.52
C ASP A 591 -2.73 -8.10 -18.66
N GLY A 592 -2.22 -8.00 -19.89
CA GLY A 592 -2.82 -8.65 -21.04
C GLY A 592 -3.95 -7.89 -21.72
N VAL A 593 -4.21 -6.63 -21.34
CA VAL A 593 -5.19 -5.76 -21.99
C VAL A 593 -4.54 -4.70 -22.88
N ASP A 594 -5.30 -3.78 -23.45
CA ASP A 594 -4.85 -2.72 -24.36
C ASP A 594 -3.95 -3.24 -25.50
N ARG A 595 -4.35 -4.35 -26.10
CA ARG A 595 -3.58 -5.07 -27.12
C ARG A 595 -3.53 -4.29 -28.43
N PHE A 596 -2.34 -4.20 -28.99
CA PHE A 596 -2.10 -3.52 -30.27
C PHE A 596 -2.52 -4.40 -31.46
N ARG A 597 -3.08 -3.78 -32.49
CA ARG A 597 -3.25 -4.39 -33.81
C ARG A 597 -2.64 -3.50 -34.87
N GLY A 598 -1.68 -4.05 -35.58
CA GLY A 598 -0.89 -3.32 -36.57
C GLY A 598 0.55 -3.77 -36.56
N THR A 599 1.45 -2.90 -36.97
CA THR A 599 2.89 -3.20 -37.04
C THR A 599 3.68 -2.19 -36.20
N LEU A 600 4.62 -2.69 -35.42
CA LEU A 600 5.62 -1.88 -34.69
C LEU A 600 7.01 -2.16 -35.29
N ASP A 601 7.85 -1.13 -35.31
CA ASP A 601 9.19 -1.25 -35.87
C ASP A 601 10.16 -0.31 -35.15
N GLU A 602 11.44 -0.68 -35.10
CA GLU A 602 12.56 0.11 -34.58
C GLU A 602 12.28 0.71 -33.18
N VAL A 603 11.89 -0.14 -32.25
CA VAL A 603 11.71 0.25 -30.85
C VAL A 603 13.07 0.51 -30.21
N ARG A 604 13.24 1.71 -29.63
CA ARG A 604 14.48 2.11 -28.96
C ARG A 604 14.25 2.77 -27.61
N VAL A 605 15.15 2.49 -26.69
CA VAL A 605 15.21 3.08 -25.35
C VAL A 605 16.58 3.70 -25.12
N TYR A 606 16.62 5.00 -24.92
CA TYR A 606 17.83 5.73 -24.53
C TYR A 606 17.68 6.25 -23.10
N ARG A 607 18.72 6.07 -22.28
CA ARG A 607 18.78 6.62 -20.90
C ARG A 607 19.31 8.06 -20.87
N ARG A 608 19.04 8.81 -21.91
CA ARG A 608 19.32 10.24 -22.07
C ARG A 608 18.33 10.90 -23.02
N ALA A 609 18.24 12.21 -22.95
CA ALA A 609 17.57 12.98 -23.99
C ALA A 609 18.38 12.96 -25.29
N LEU A 610 17.69 12.70 -26.40
CA LEU A 610 18.23 12.88 -27.73
C LEU A 610 17.94 14.30 -28.24
N ALA A 611 18.90 14.93 -28.87
CA ALA A 611 18.71 16.19 -29.55
C ALA A 611 17.80 16.02 -30.79
N GLY A 612 17.14 17.10 -31.22
CA GLY A 612 16.27 17.05 -32.41
C GLY A 612 16.99 16.57 -33.70
N ALA A 613 18.27 16.91 -33.86
CA ALA A 613 19.07 16.41 -34.98
C ALA A 613 19.27 14.89 -34.91
N GLU A 614 19.51 14.34 -33.71
CA GLU A 614 19.66 12.88 -33.49
C GLU A 614 18.35 12.14 -33.78
N LEU A 615 17.21 12.67 -33.28
CA LEU A 615 15.88 12.11 -33.59
C LEU A 615 15.62 12.12 -35.11
N ASN A 616 15.99 13.18 -35.81
CA ASN A 616 15.83 13.24 -37.27
C ASN A 616 16.71 12.24 -38.02
N LEU A 617 17.95 11.97 -37.55
CA LEU A 617 18.80 10.94 -38.11
C LEU A 617 18.20 9.53 -37.92
N ILE A 618 17.66 9.24 -36.74
CA ILE A 618 16.94 7.98 -36.49
C ILE A 618 15.72 7.89 -37.40
N ARG A 619 14.88 8.90 -37.41
CA ARG A 619 13.62 8.91 -38.15
C ARG A 619 13.82 8.77 -39.67
N ARG A 620 14.77 9.49 -40.26
CA ARG A 620 14.98 9.53 -41.71
C ARG A 620 15.88 8.43 -42.26
N HIS A 621 16.88 8.05 -41.49
CA HIS A 621 17.97 7.22 -41.99
C HIS A 621 18.21 5.97 -41.13
N ASN A 622 17.42 5.75 -40.11
CA ASN A 622 17.57 4.62 -39.17
C ASN A 622 18.97 4.48 -38.55
N LEU A 623 19.70 5.60 -38.43
CA LEU A 623 21.08 5.54 -37.97
C LEU A 623 21.13 5.12 -36.49
N PRO A 624 22.06 4.23 -36.13
CA PRO A 624 22.33 3.89 -34.74
C PRO A 624 23.04 5.09 -34.07
N ILE A 625 22.30 5.82 -33.25
CA ILE A 625 22.87 6.88 -32.41
C ILE A 625 23.48 6.23 -31.17
N GLY A 626 24.76 6.44 -30.93
CA GLY A 626 25.47 5.93 -29.76
C GLY A 626 25.15 6.71 -28.48
N GLY A 627 25.68 6.26 -27.35
CA GLY A 627 25.57 6.90 -26.04
C GLY A 627 24.28 6.55 -25.32
N GLN A 628 24.38 5.69 -24.30
CA GLN A 628 23.31 5.29 -23.41
C GLN A 628 22.07 4.66 -24.12
N LEU A 629 22.26 4.01 -25.27
CA LEU A 629 21.25 3.18 -25.93
C LEU A 629 21.10 1.89 -25.12
N GLY A 630 19.98 1.75 -24.38
CA GLY A 630 19.70 0.61 -23.52
C GLY A 630 19.01 -0.55 -24.24
N LEU A 631 18.23 -0.24 -25.30
CA LEU A 631 17.50 -1.24 -26.10
C LEU A 631 17.34 -0.75 -27.53
N ARG A 632 17.50 -1.66 -28.52
CA ARG A 632 17.08 -1.48 -29.90
C ARG A 632 16.54 -2.77 -30.48
N LEU A 633 15.25 -2.79 -30.78
CA LEU A 633 14.55 -3.91 -31.41
C LEU A 633 14.10 -3.51 -32.81
N PRO A 634 14.84 -3.91 -33.86
CA PRO A 634 14.45 -3.64 -35.24
C PRO A 634 13.31 -4.58 -35.71
N PHE A 635 13.10 -5.73 -35.03
CA PHE A 635 12.16 -6.76 -35.43
C PHE A 635 12.41 -7.36 -36.83
N ASP A 636 13.65 -7.30 -37.33
CA ASP A 636 14.02 -7.84 -38.62
C ASP A 636 13.86 -9.37 -38.70
N GLN A 637 13.96 -10.05 -37.56
CA GLN A 637 13.79 -11.49 -37.43
C GLN A 637 13.15 -11.87 -36.07
N VAL A 638 12.48 -13.02 -36.10
CA VAL A 638 11.99 -13.73 -34.91
C VAL A 638 12.51 -15.16 -35.03
N ASP A 639 13.33 -15.60 -34.06
CA ASP A 639 14.01 -16.90 -34.03
C ASP A 639 13.29 -17.90 -33.15
#